data_eaffc6a0425e48c33c4171934c8eb0f4
#
_entry.id   eaffc6a0425e48c33c4171934c8eb0f4
#
_cell.length_a   1.000
_cell.length_b   1.000
_cell.length_c   1.000
_cell.angle_alpha   90.00
_cell.angle_beta   90.00
_cell.angle_gamma   90.00
#
_symmetry.space_group_name_H-M   'P 1'
#
loop_
_entity.id
_entity.type
_entity.pdbx_description
1 polymer ?
#
loop_
_entity_poly.entity_id
_entity_poly.type
_entity_poly.pdbx_seq_one_letter_code
_entity_poly.pdbx_strand_id
1 'polypeptide(L)'
;MNFLKSAVASAIAQGPPFPYNFGDKVDIDESIWTLYNGTRREDGSNCSIFSFDITTNRSQLPLAKNALKKLRTLRHPGVIKLLDAVETETYIYIATERVVPLRWHVRRKSLSPETIKWGLHSVARTIKFINEDASSIHGNIKVGSIYTSESGEWKLGGFDVLSSLKDDDLVPDAGRYSPPELARGGWDVIKKNPHTAVDAFNLGTLIFEVFNGDYNGADQAGQTKSIPPSMQSSYKRLCNANPKARISVGAFLDQGNRNGSFFDSSLIKLTEGIDNLDIKTPDEREEFLSGLDELSDDFPEEFFKLKVMPELMKSAEFGGGGPRAVSVVLKIASKLPKDDFDSKITPFIIRLFGNPDRAIRVCLLDSLPLMIDQLSQKIVNDKIFPQLITGFTDVTPVVREQTLKSVLVIIPKLSDRTINGDLLKQLARTANDEQPGIRTNTTICLGKIAKHLGTSSRSKVLIAAFTRSLRDPFVHARNASLMALGATAEYFTDEDSACRILPVISPVLIDKEKIVRDSATRTMDIYLQKIKKAASAMPESVLPPPQTNDGSAPRMSTPQPNENTPGGWAGWAISSFTNKISAAAGEIHAESDSRAASPGPTPSPSSEPKKPATSTASSLHRQAVKSPPATLSRNSSHTASVVADSFLPADDGDDAGDSWGDMNDDFDSFDSPGQSSKQSTTTTASAAAFDDGEPDFAGWLAAQSQKKPTKALPKGLSKSSAAKKPAAKSATKPIAAKKIDMKPKETDDDDGWGDGW
;
A
#
# COMPACT_ATOMS: atom_id res chain seq x y z
N MET A 1 -41.67 -19.82 1.25
CA MET A 1 -40.21 -19.78 1.23
C MET A 1 -39.54 -20.02 2.59
N ASN A 2 -40.17 -19.74 3.72
CA ASN A 2 -39.57 -19.98 5.05
C ASN A 2 -39.50 -21.43 5.46
N PHE A 3 -40.37 -22.30 4.92
CA PHE A 3 -40.40 -23.75 5.22
C PHE A 3 -39.18 -24.50 4.64
N LEU A 4 -38.69 -24.11 3.44
CA LEU A 4 -37.51 -24.70 2.83
C LEU A 4 -36.23 -24.28 3.57
N LYS A 5 -36.16 -23.02 4.09
CA LYS A 5 -35.04 -22.56 4.91
C LYS A 5 -34.97 -23.32 6.25
N SER A 6 -36.12 -23.66 6.85
CA SER A 6 -36.20 -24.45 8.07
C SER A 6 -35.84 -25.89 7.88
N ALA A 7 -36.29 -26.51 6.78
CA ALA A 7 -35.97 -27.90 6.45
C ALA A 7 -34.47 -28.10 6.14
N VAL A 8 -33.86 -27.17 5.41
CA VAL A 8 -32.41 -27.20 5.15
C VAL A 8 -31.63 -26.99 6.44
N ALA A 9 -32.06 -26.08 7.32
CA ALA A 9 -31.41 -25.87 8.62
C ALA A 9 -31.51 -27.09 9.53
N SER A 10 -32.65 -27.85 9.51
CA SER A 10 -32.82 -29.08 10.28
C SER A 10 -32.03 -30.25 9.72
N ALA A 11 -31.88 -30.37 8.40
CA ALA A 11 -31.06 -31.40 7.78
C ALA A 11 -29.54 -31.20 8.02
N ILE A 12 -29.12 -29.97 8.13
CA ILE A 12 -27.72 -29.58 8.46
C ILE A 12 -27.41 -29.89 9.95
N ALA A 13 -28.40 -29.90 10.84
CA ALA A 13 -28.21 -30.17 12.26
C ALA A 13 -27.88 -31.63 12.57
N GLN A 14 -28.09 -32.59 11.64
CA GLN A 14 -27.83 -34.02 11.81
C GLN A 14 -26.65 -34.56 11.01
N GLY A 15 -25.98 -33.74 10.19
CA GLY A 15 -24.84 -34.11 9.34
C GLY A 15 -23.50 -33.51 9.81
N PRO A 16 -22.38 -33.84 9.13
CA PRO A 16 -21.11 -33.20 9.41
C PRO A 16 -21.22 -31.68 9.31
N PRO A 17 -20.48 -30.91 10.14
CA PRO A 17 -20.65 -29.46 10.22
C PRO A 17 -20.31 -28.79 8.88
N PHE A 18 -21.29 -28.07 8.31
CA PHE A 18 -21.10 -27.24 7.12
C PHE A 18 -21.16 -25.76 7.54
N PRO A 19 -19.99 -25.11 7.69
CA PRO A 19 -19.89 -23.78 8.33
C PRO A 19 -20.28 -22.62 7.40
N TYR A 20 -21.33 -22.80 6.59
CA TYR A 20 -21.80 -21.80 5.62
C TYR A 20 -23.31 -21.54 5.81
N ASN A 21 -23.70 -20.30 5.54
CA ASN A 21 -25.10 -19.90 5.48
C ASN A 21 -25.54 -19.82 4.03
N PHE A 22 -26.74 -20.33 3.72
CA PHE A 22 -27.36 -20.23 2.41
C PHE A 22 -28.09 -18.90 2.27
N GLY A 23 -27.82 -18.21 1.17
CA GLY A 23 -28.52 -17.00 0.74
C GLY A 23 -29.52 -17.30 -0.37
N ASP A 24 -29.64 -16.39 -1.33
CA ASP A 24 -30.58 -16.49 -2.43
C ASP A 24 -30.13 -17.53 -3.47
N LYS A 25 -31.14 -18.22 -4.05
CA LYS A 25 -30.90 -19.12 -5.16
C LYS A 25 -30.48 -18.33 -6.39
N VAL A 26 -29.44 -18.80 -7.05
CA VAL A 26 -28.90 -18.28 -8.30
C VAL A 26 -29.39 -19.15 -9.44
N ASP A 27 -29.96 -18.51 -10.46
CA ASP A 27 -30.45 -19.22 -11.63
C ASP A 27 -29.27 -19.69 -12.52
N ILE A 28 -29.16 -20.97 -12.76
CA ILE A 28 -28.18 -21.60 -13.65
C ILE A 28 -28.93 -22.54 -14.62
N ASP A 29 -28.48 -22.52 -15.88
CA ASP A 29 -29.09 -23.35 -16.92
C ASP A 29 -28.37 -24.69 -17.02
N GLU A 30 -29.16 -25.75 -17.33
CA GLU A 30 -28.67 -27.08 -17.76
C GLU A 30 -27.60 -27.67 -16.82
N SER A 31 -27.78 -27.52 -15.52
CA SER A 31 -26.90 -28.09 -14.51
C SER A 31 -27.65 -29.11 -13.63
N ILE A 32 -26.95 -30.16 -13.19
CA ILE A 32 -27.45 -31.07 -12.15
C ILE A 32 -27.46 -30.42 -10.76
N TRP A 33 -26.77 -29.27 -10.61
CA TRP A 33 -26.62 -28.54 -9.37
C TRP A 33 -27.63 -27.40 -9.24
N THR A 34 -28.01 -27.10 -8.00
CA THR A 34 -28.67 -25.84 -7.66
C THR A 34 -27.63 -24.91 -7.02
N LEU A 35 -27.48 -23.72 -7.55
CA LEU A 35 -26.51 -22.73 -7.04
C LEU A 35 -27.19 -21.77 -6.07
N TYR A 36 -26.51 -21.47 -4.97
CA TYR A 36 -26.91 -20.47 -3.99
C TYR A 36 -25.79 -19.49 -3.73
N ASN A 37 -26.14 -18.25 -3.45
CA ASN A 37 -25.25 -17.33 -2.76
C ASN A 37 -25.06 -17.83 -1.33
N GLY A 38 -23.88 -17.68 -0.78
CA GLY A 38 -23.60 -18.11 0.58
C GLY A 38 -22.64 -17.17 1.29
N THR A 39 -22.55 -17.33 2.60
CA THR A 39 -21.54 -16.65 3.44
C THR A 39 -20.93 -17.65 4.40
N ARG A 40 -19.63 -17.56 4.59
CA ARG A 40 -18.91 -18.34 5.59
C ARG A 40 -19.25 -17.82 6.98
N ARG A 41 -19.53 -18.70 7.95
CA ARG A 41 -19.97 -18.29 9.30
C ARG A 41 -18.84 -17.68 10.14
N GLU A 42 -17.62 -18.09 9.87
CA GLU A 42 -16.44 -17.72 10.65
C GLU A 42 -16.06 -16.23 10.45
N ASP A 43 -16.03 -15.78 9.22
CA ASP A 43 -15.52 -14.45 8.82
C ASP A 43 -16.52 -13.60 8.02
N GLY A 44 -17.71 -14.16 7.74
CA GLY A 44 -18.73 -13.48 6.93
C GLY A 44 -18.38 -13.36 5.44
N SER A 45 -17.28 -13.98 4.98
CA SER A 45 -16.85 -13.91 3.58
C SER A 45 -17.89 -14.52 2.63
N ASN A 46 -18.04 -13.86 1.47
CA ASN A 46 -18.95 -14.32 0.42
C ASN A 46 -18.44 -15.59 -0.24
N CYS A 47 -19.35 -16.51 -0.51
CA CYS A 47 -19.05 -17.75 -1.23
C CYS A 47 -20.22 -18.13 -2.15
N SER A 48 -20.03 -19.17 -2.93
CA SER A 48 -21.10 -19.83 -3.71
C SER A 48 -21.26 -21.26 -3.24
N ILE A 49 -22.51 -21.74 -3.16
CA ILE A 49 -22.82 -23.08 -2.68
C ILE A 49 -23.58 -23.84 -3.77
N PHE A 50 -22.97 -24.89 -4.28
CA PHE A 50 -23.62 -25.87 -5.19
C PHE A 50 -24.26 -26.96 -4.35
N SER A 51 -25.55 -27.16 -4.54
CA SER A 51 -26.37 -28.17 -3.84
C SER A 51 -26.88 -29.20 -4.83
N PHE A 52 -26.71 -30.47 -4.54
CA PHE A 52 -27.26 -31.57 -5.28
C PHE A 52 -28.19 -32.38 -4.35
N ASP A 53 -29.46 -32.55 -4.75
CA ASP A 53 -30.43 -33.34 -4.02
C ASP A 53 -30.38 -34.82 -4.50
N ILE A 54 -29.90 -35.69 -3.62
CA ILE A 54 -29.73 -37.13 -3.90
C ILE A 54 -31.09 -37.82 -4.02
N THR A 55 -32.09 -37.34 -3.27
CA THR A 55 -33.40 -38.02 -3.20
C THR A 55 -34.18 -37.83 -4.48
N THR A 56 -34.14 -36.65 -5.08
CA THR A 56 -34.87 -36.32 -6.32
C THR A 56 -34.09 -36.69 -7.59
N ASN A 57 -32.73 -36.71 -7.52
CA ASN A 57 -31.88 -36.89 -8.70
C ASN A 57 -30.96 -38.12 -8.59
N ARG A 58 -31.46 -39.23 -8.08
CA ARG A 58 -30.66 -40.43 -7.79
C ARG A 58 -29.91 -40.99 -8.99
N SER A 59 -30.47 -40.86 -10.20
CA SER A 59 -29.82 -41.31 -11.45
C SER A 59 -28.57 -40.51 -11.80
N GLN A 60 -28.50 -39.26 -11.37
CA GLN A 60 -27.37 -38.34 -11.63
C GLN A 60 -26.34 -38.33 -10.50
N LEU A 61 -26.55 -39.10 -9.42
CA LEU A 61 -25.64 -39.17 -8.29
C LEU A 61 -24.19 -39.52 -8.68
N PRO A 62 -23.90 -40.44 -9.64
CA PRO A 62 -22.55 -40.71 -10.09
C PRO A 62 -21.83 -39.45 -10.66
N LEU A 63 -22.59 -38.64 -11.41
CA LEU A 63 -22.08 -37.36 -11.98
C LEU A 63 -21.71 -36.38 -10.88
N ALA A 64 -22.59 -36.19 -9.88
CA ALA A 64 -22.34 -35.30 -8.75
C ALA A 64 -21.12 -35.76 -7.92
N LYS A 65 -20.97 -37.05 -7.66
CA LYS A 65 -19.81 -37.61 -6.97
C LYS A 65 -18.52 -37.44 -7.78
N ASN A 66 -18.58 -37.60 -9.10
CA ASN A 66 -17.42 -37.35 -9.97
C ASN A 66 -17.01 -35.90 -9.92
N ALA A 67 -17.93 -34.93 -10.06
CA ALA A 67 -17.66 -33.52 -9.95
C ALA A 67 -16.97 -33.15 -8.61
N LEU A 68 -17.50 -33.68 -7.50
CA LEU A 68 -16.90 -33.45 -6.17
C LEU A 68 -15.48 -34.06 -6.09
N LYS A 69 -15.28 -35.30 -6.56
CA LYS A 69 -13.96 -35.96 -6.59
C LYS A 69 -12.96 -35.10 -7.39
N LYS A 70 -13.35 -34.63 -8.58
CA LYS A 70 -12.48 -33.84 -9.47
C LYS A 70 -12.16 -32.47 -8.90
N LEU A 71 -13.13 -31.75 -8.33
CA LEU A 71 -12.89 -30.46 -7.65
C LEU A 71 -11.96 -30.60 -6.44
N ARG A 72 -11.97 -31.76 -5.75
CA ARG A 72 -11.03 -32.02 -4.65
C ARG A 72 -9.60 -32.26 -5.14
N THR A 73 -9.40 -32.76 -6.33
CA THR A 73 -8.08 -33.18 -6.84
C THR A 73 -7.45 -32.20 -7.81
N LEU A 74 -8.23 -31.50 -8.64
CA LEU A 74 -7.72 -30.55 -9.59
C LEU A 74 -7.31 -29.24 -8.89
N ARG A 75 -6.09 -28.79 -9.17
CA ARG A 75 -5.57 -27.51 -8.67
C ARG A 75 -5.00 -26.72 -9.85
N HIS A 76 -5.75 -25.75 -10.31
CA HIS A 76 -5.35 -24.83 -11.36
C HIS A 76 -6.06 -23.48 -11.15
N PRO A 77 -5.42 -22.33 -11.38
CA PRO A 77 -6.01 -21.00 -11.15
C PRO A 77 -7.32 -20.77 -11.91
N GLY A 78 -7.47 -21.34 -13.09
CA GLY A 78 -8.69 -21.23 -13.92
C GLY A 78 -9.81 -22.22 -13.55
N VAL A 79 -9.62 -23.10 -12.55
CA VAL A 79 -10.67 -23.98 -12.01
C VAL A 79 -11.34 -23.27 -10.84
N ILE A 80 -12.66 -23.42 -10.68
CA ILE A 80 -13.40 -22.92 -9.51
C ILE A 80 -12.75 -23.45 -8.23
N LYS A 81 -12.40 -22.54 -7.33
CA LYS A 81 -11.72 -22.87 -6.08
C LYS A 81 -12.69 -23.50 -5.10
N LEU A 82 -12.45 -24.76 -4.76
CA LEU A 82 -13.16 -25.45 -3.68
C LEU A 82 -12.72 -24.89 -2.32
N LEU A 83 -13.68 -24.48 -1.50
CA LEU A 83 -13.45 -24.06 -0.11
C LEU A 83 -13.73 -25.23 0.85
N ASP A 84 -14.90 -25.88 0.67
CA ASP A 84 -15.33 -27.00 1.52
C ASP A 84 -16.38 -27.84 0.81
N ALA A 85 -16.61 -29.07 1.25
CA ALA A 85 -17.66 -29.91 0.70
C ALA A 85 -18.12 -30.96 1.71
N VAL A 86 -19.44 -31.13 1.81
CA VAL A 86 -20.09 -32.08 2.68
C VAL A 86 -21.03 -33.00 1.85
N GLU A 87 -20.96 -34.28 2.10
CA GLU A 87 -21.88 -35.29 1.58
C GLU A 87 -22.71 -35.85 2.75
N THR A 88 -24.04 -35.76 2.61
CA THR A 88 -25.01 -36.33 3.56
C THR A 88 -25.78 -37.43 2.85
N GLU A 89 -26.70 -38.09 3.54
CA GLU A 89 -27.59 -39.11 2.92
C GLU A 89 -28.55 -38.52 1.89
N THR A 90 -28.89 -37.25 2.03
CA THR A 90 -29.88 -36.55 1.22
C THR A 90 -29.32 -35.53 0.25
N TYR A 91 -28.16 -34.91 0.56
CA TYR A 91 -27.58 -33.83 -0.22
C TYR A 91 -26.06 -33.94 -0.33
N ILE A 92 -25.52 -33.43 -1.43
CA ILE A 92 -24.13 -33.06 -1.57
C ILE A 92 -24.06 -31.54 -1.64
N TYR A 93 -23.29 -30.90 -0.75
CA TYR A 93 -23.01 -29.47 -0.75
C TYR A 93 -21.54 -29.22 -1.08
N ILE A 94 -21.29 -28.25 -1.98
CA ILE A 94 -19.95 -27.82 -2.37
C ILE A 94 -19.89 -26.32 -2.19
N ALA A 95 -19.08 -25.83 -1.24
CA ALA A 95 -18.77 -24.41 -1.07
C ALA A 95 -17.55 -24.05 -1.92
N THR A 96 -17.66 -22.99 -2.69
CA THR A 96 -16.60 -22.48 -3.57
C THR A 96 -16.37 -20.99 -3.32
N GLU A 97 -15.29 -20.45 -3.88
CA GLU A 97 -15.17 -18.99 -4.03
C GLU A 97 -16.45 -18.40 -4.63
N ARG A 98 -16.68 -17.11 -4.35
CA ARG A 98 -17.85 -16.42 -4.90
C ARG A 98 -17.77 -16.35 -6.41
N VAL A 99 -18.80 -16.91 -7.09
CA VAL A 99 -18.85 -16.95 -8.55
C VAL A 99 -20.25 -16.56 -9.07
N VAL A 100 -20.27 -16.02 -10.29
CA VAL A 100 -21.46 -15.64 -11.03
C VAL A 100 -21.50 -16.39 -12.37
N PRO A 101 -22.64 -16.94 -12.82
CA PRO A 101 -22.73 -17.64 -14.09
C PRO A 101 -22.35 -16.74 -15.28
N LEU A 102 -21.42 -17.16 -16.13
CA LEU A 102 -21.01 -16.42 -17.33
C LEU A 102 -22.20 -16.09 -18.26
N ARG A 103 -23.19 -16.99 -18.30
CA ARG A 103 -24.40 -16.79 -19.10
C ARG A 103 -25.13 -15.48 -18.81
N TRP A 104 -25.10 -14.99 -17.59
CA TRP A 104 -25.71 -13.71 -17.23
C TRP A 104 -25.04 -12.54 -17.97
N HIS A 105 -23.74 -12.58 -18.07
CA HIS A 105 -22.97 -11.56 -18.79
C HIS A 105 -23.18 -11.65 -20.30
N VAL A 106 -23.20 -12.86 -20.85
CA VAL A 106 -23.43 -13.10 -22.29
C VAL A 106 -24.84 -12.62 -22.68
N ARG A 107 -25.88 -13.00 -21.93
CA ARG A 107 -27.27 -12.55 -22.19
C ARG A 107 -27.43 -11.04 -22.10
N ARG A 108 -26.76 -10.39 -21.17
CA ARG A 108 -26.82 -8.93 -20.98
C ARG A 108 -25.91 -8.17 -21.96
N LYS A 109 -25.08 -8.86 -22.72
CA LYS A 109 -24.03 -8.26 -23.58
C LYS A 109 -23.16 -7.27 -22.82
N SER A 110 -22.82 -7.59 -21.58
CA SER A 110 -22.05 -6.71 -20.69
C SER A 110 -20.53 -6.89 -20.81
N LEU A 111 -20.07 -7.84 -21.64
CA LEU A 111 -18.65 -8.14 -21.82
C LEU A 111 -18.06 -7.32 -22.97
N SER A 112 -16.94 -6.66 -22.72
CA SER A 112 -16.15 -6.04 -23.78
C SER A 112 -15.43 -7.11 -24.63
N PRO A 113 -15.07 -6.81 -25.89
CA PRO A 113 -14.28 -7.73 -26.71
C PRO A 113 -12.98 -8.17 -26.04
N GLU A 114 -12.30 -7.28 -25.33
CA GLU A 114 -11.07 -7.59 -24.62
C GLU A 114 -11.31 -8.52 -23.42
N THR A 115 -12.39 -8.32 -22.67
CA THR A 115 -12.79 -9.21 -21.57
C THR A 115 -13.13 -10.61 -22.10
N ILE A 116 -13.79 -10.70 -23.28
CA ILE A 116 -14.08 -12.00 -23.92
C ILE A 116 -12.78 -12.70 -24.30
N LYS A 117 -11.85 -12.01 -24.95
CA LYS A 117 -10.54 -12.60 -25.33
C LYS A 117 -9.78 -13.09 -24.09
N TRP A 118 -9.73 -12.27 -23.04
CA TRP A 118 -9.10 -12.63 -21.76
C TRP A 118 -9.72 -13.86 -21.12
N GLY A 119 -11.06 -13.90 -21.05
CA GLY A 119 -11.78 -15.04 -20.51
C GLY A 119 -11.57 -16.33 -21.33
N LEU A 120 -11.64 -16.24 -22.67
CA LEU A 120 -11.35 -17.36 -23.57
C LEU A 120 -9.91 -17.86 -23.44
N HIS A 121 -8.94 -16.95 -23.26
CA HIS A 121 -7.54 -17.30 -23.01
C HIS A 121 -7.40 -18.09 -21.70
N SER A 122 -8.03 -17.62 -20.60
CA SER A 122 -8.01 -18.31 -19.29
C SER A 122 -8.64 -19.70 -19.37
N VAL A 123 -9.81 -19.82 -20.02
CA VAL A 123 -10.48 -21.11 -20.23
C VAL A 123 -9.64 -22.05 -21.08
N ALA A 124 -9.07 -21.57 -22.19
CA ALA A 124 -8.22 -22.38 -23.07
C ALA A 124 -6.96 -22.89 -22.33
N ARG A 125 -6.31 -22.06 -21.49
CA ARG A 125 -5.19 -22.50 -20.62
C ARG A 125 -5.62 -23.60 -19.66
N THR A 126 -6.80 -23.46 -19.06
CA THR A 126 -7.34 -24.44 -18.13
C THR A 126 -7.65 -25.76 -18.82
N ILE A 127 -8.21 -25.72 -20.03
CA ILE A 127 -8.49 -26.93 -20.84
C ILE A 127 -7.17 -27.59 -21.27
N LYS A 128 -6.16 -26.81 -21.70
CA LYS A 128 -4.83 -27.33 -22.03
C LYS A 128 -4.25 -28.10 -20.84
N PHE A 129 -4.30 -27.54 -19.63
CA PHE A 129 -3.88 -28.22 -18.40
C PHE A 129 -4.65 -29.53 -18.18
N ILE A 130 -5.99 -29.55 -18.34
CA ILE A 130 -6.80 -30.74 -18.16
C ILE A 130 -6.42 -31.82 -19.18
N ASN A 131 -6.23 -31.44 -20.44
CA ASN A 131 -5.94 -32.40 -21.53
C ASN A 131 -4.48 -32.91 -21.46
N GLU A 132 -3.51 -32.03 -21.29
CA GLU A 132 -2.08 -32.34 -21.44
C GLU A 132 -1.47 -32.80 -20.09
N ASP A 133 -1.64 -32.02 -19.02
CA ASP A 133 -1.02 -32.30 -17.73
C ASP A 133 -1.83 -33.31 -16.90
N ALA A 134 -3.15 -33.12 -16.83
CA ALA A 134 -4.04 -34.06 -16.12
C ALA A 134 -4.49 -35.26 -16.95
N SER A 135 -4.09 -35.36 -18.21
CA SER A 135 -4.43 -36.46 -19.14
C SER A 135 -5.92 -36.83 -19.07
N SER A 136 -6.79 -35.85 -19.08
CA SER A 136 -8.23 -35.98 -18.90
C SER A 136 -9.01 -35.23 -19.98
N ILE A 137 -10.26 -35.59 -20.17
CA ILE A 137 -11.21 -34.94 -21.08
C ILE A 137 -12.28 -34.29 -20.21
N HIS A 138 -12.53 -33.00 -20.38
CA HIS A 138 -13.57 -32.27 -19.65
C HIS A 138 -14.98 -32.67 -20.15
N GLY A 139 -15.20 -32.67 -21.44
CA GLY A 139 -16.39 -33.19 -22.12
C GLY A 139 -17.68 -32.36 -21.92
N ASN A 140 -17.64 -31.24 -21.19
CA ASN A 140 -18.82 -30.41 -20.92
C ASN A 140 -18.44 -28.88 -20.90
N ILE A 141 -17.70 -28.43 -21.91
CA ILE A 141 -17.29 -27.03 -22.02
C ILE A 141 -18.36 -26.25 -22.79
N LYS A 142 -19.07 -25.37 -22.11
CA LYS A 142 -20.14 -24.50 -22.62
C LYS A 142 -20.28 -23.28 -21.74
N VAL A 143 -21.01 -22.27 -22.15
CA VAL A 143 -21.24 -21.04 -21.32
C VAL A 143 -21.81 -21.39 -19.95
N GLY A 144 -22.67 -22.46 -19.86
CA GLY A 144 -23.27 -22.92 -18.60
C GLY A 144 -22.28 -23.57 -17.63
N SER A 145 -21.09 -24.01 -18.08
CA SER A 145 -20.04 -24.57 -17.22
C SER A 145 -18.98 -23.55 -16.79
N ILE A 146 -19.11 -22.30 -17.21
CA ILE A 146 -18.16 -21.25 -16.90
C ILE A 146 -18.80 -20.19 -16.02
N TYR A 147 -18.01 -19.71 -15.09
CA TYR A 147 -18.40 -18.72 -14.09
C TYR A 147 -17.37 -17.58 -14.08
N THR A 148 -17.78 -16.40 -13.64
CA THR A 148 -16.89 -15.28 -13.38
C THR A 148 -16.66 -15.16 -11.88
N SER A 149 -15.40 -14.98 -11.47
CA SER A 149 -15.05 -14.61 -10.08
C SER A 149 -15.39 -13.16 -9.80
N GLU A 150 -15.23 -12.73 -8.56
CA GLU A 150 -15.40 -11.31 -8.18
C GLU A 150 -14.39 -10.39 -8.89
N SER A 151 -13.20 -10.89 -9.26
CA SER A 151 -12.20 -10.17 -10.06
C SER A 151 -12.49 -10.15 -11.56
N GLY A 152 -13.59 -10.75 -12.02
CA GLY A 152 -13.96 -10.85 -13.43
C GLY A 152 -13.26 -11.97 -14.21
N GLU A 153 -12.38 -12.75 -13.58
CA GLU A 153 -11.71 -13.90 -14.22
C GLU A 153 -12.72 -15.01 -14.51
N TRP A 154 -12.55 -15.67 -15.66
CA TRP A 154 -13.38 -16.83 -15.98
C TRP A 154 -12.82 -18.10 -15.34
N LYS A 155 -13.67 -18.81 -14.62
CA LYS A 155 -13.39 -20.05 -13.91
C LYS A 155 -14.18 -21.19 -14.52
N LEU A 156 -13.50 -22.30 -14.80
CA LEU A 156 -14.11 -23.50 -15.36
C LEU A 156 -14.71 -24.36 -14.23
N GLY A 157 -15.95 -24.73 -14.39
CA GLY A 157 -16.71 -25.70 -13.59
C GLY A 157 -17.29 -26.81 -14.47
N GLY A 158 -18.36 -27.48 -14.06
CA GLY A 158 -19.04 -28.49 -14.87
C GLY A 158 -18.24 -29.80 -15.01
N PHE A 159 -17.60 -30.26 -13.94
CA PHE A 159 -16.74 -31.45 -13.93
C PHE A 159 -17.49 -32.77 -13.80
N ASP A 160 -18.79 -32.76 -14.07
CA ASP A 160 -19.69 -33.91 -13.88
C ASP A 160 -19.29 -35.11 -14.71
N VAL A 161 -18.85 -34.86 -15.95
CA VAL A 161 -18.41 -35.90 -16.90
C VAL A 161 -16.90 -35.92 -17.15
N LEU A 162 -16.12 -35.12 -16.40
CA LEU A 162 -14.67 -35.10 -16.58
C LEU A 162 -14.08 -36.49 -16.30
N SER A 163 -13.47 -37.08 -17.30
CA SER A 163 -12.95 -38.44 -17.26
C SER A 163 -11.47 -38.51 -17.64
N SER A 164 -10.74 -39.34 -16.93
CA SER A 164 -9.38 -39.74 -17.32
C SER A 164 -9.46 -40.76 -18.47
N LEU A 165 -8.49 -40.73 -19.35
CA LEU A 165 -8.34 -41.74 -20.39
C LEU A 165 -8.17 -43.19 -19.84
N LYS A 166 -7.81 -43.28 -18.55
CA LYS A 166 -7.63 -44.54 -17.83
C LYS A 166 -8.93 -45.07 -17.18
N ASP A 167 -9.89 -44.17 -16.93
CA ASP A 167 -11.14 -44.41 -16.22
C ASP A 167 -12.27 -44.30 -17.24
N ASP A 168 -12.80 -45.43 -17.75
CA ASP A 168 -13.81 -45.45 -18.82
C ASP A 168 -15.25 -45.14 -18.36
N ASP A 169 -15.43 -44.57 -17.16
CA ASP A 169 -16.67 -44.63 -16.42
C ASP A 169 -17.78 -43.68 -16.90
N LEU A 170 -17.45 -42.54 -17.52
CA LEU A 170 -18.46 -41.53 -17.87
C LEU A 170 -18.30 -41.03 -19.30
N VAL A 171 -19.33 -41.17 -20.10
CA VAL A 171 -19.37 -40.64 -21.47
C VAL A 171 -19.77 -39.18 -21.43
N PRO A 172 -19.05 -38.30 -22.13
CA PRO A 172 -19.51 -36.93 -22.31
C PRO A 172 -20.86 -36.89 -22.99
N ASP A 173 -21.91 -36.56 -22.23
CA ASP A 173 -23.22 -36.28 -22.77
C ASP A 173 -23.40 -34.79 -22.87
N ALA A 174 -23.02 -34.25 -23.99
CA ALA A 174 -23.08 -32.81 -24.21
C ALA A 174 -24.33 -32.37 -24.99
N GLY A 175 -25.26 -33.28 -25.28
CA GLY A 175 -26.46 -32.95 -26.05
C GLY A 175 -26.14 -32.20 -27.34
N ARG A 176 -26.65 -30.96 -27.45
CA ARG A 176 -26.39 -30.10 -28.63
C ARG A 176 -24.92 -29.67 -28.79
N TYR A 177 -24.11 -29.75 -27.73
CA TYR A 177 -22.69 -29.46 -27.76
C TYR A 177 -21.81 -30.64 -28.15
N SER A 178 -22.43 -31.82 -28.31
CA SER A 178 -21.70 -33.05 -28.64
C SER A 178 -21.03 -32.94 -30.00
N PRO A 179 -19.73 -33.22 -30.12
CA PRO A 179 -19.09 -33.26 -31.41
C PRO A 179 -19.65 -34.40 -32.27
N PRO A 180 -19.65 -34.26 -33.62
CA PRO A 180 -20.31 -35.18 -34.54
C PRO A 180 -19.89 -36.63 -34.39
N GLU A 181 -18.66 -36.92 -34.00
CA GLU A 181 -18.11 -38.23 -33.77
C GLU A 181 -18.74 -38.94 -32.56
N LEU A 182 -19.02 -38.19 -31.46
CA LEU A 182 -19.62 -38.77 -30.26
C LEU A 182 -21.06 -39.18 -30.45
N ALA A 183 -21.79 -38.47 -31.28
CA ALA A 183 -23.16 -38.85 -31.63
C ALA A 183 -23.23 -40.26 -32.29
N ARG A 184 -22.11 -40.81 -32.75
CA ARG A 184 -22.01 -42.07 -33.50
C ARG A 184 -21.41 -43.24 -32.74
N GLY A 185 -20.70 -43.03 -31.60
CA GLY A 185 -20.01 -44.17 -31.01
C GLY A 185 -19.35 -44.03 -29.63
N GLY A 186 -19.64 -42.99 -28.85
CA GLY A 186 -19.18 -42.85 -27.45
C GLY A 186 -17.65 -42.98 -27.26
N TRP A 187 -17.22 -43.63 -26.15
CA TRP A 187 -15.81 -43.78 -25.76
C TRP A 187 -14.95 -44.53 -26.78
N ASP A 188 -15.49 -45.50 -27.50
CA ASP A 188 -14.75 -46.23 -28.52
C ASP A 188 -14.23 -45.32 -29.65
N VAL A 189 -14.99 -44.28 -29.94
CA VAL A 189 -14.59 -43.28 -30.94
C VAL A 189 -13.57 -42.29 -30.35
N ILE A 190 -13.73 -41.89 -29.10
CA ILE A 190 -12.79 -41.03 -28.39
C ILE A 190 -11.39 -41.68 -28.37
N LYS A 191 -11.31 -42.96 -27.98
CA LYS A 191 -10.05 -43.72 -27.92
C LYS A 191 -9.33 -43.87 -29.25
N LYS A 192 -10.07 -43.84 -30.38
CA LYS A 192 -9.50 -43.93 -31.74
C LYS A 192 -9.04 -42.58 -32.32
N ASN A 193 -9.35 -41.48 -31.66
CA ASN A 193 -9.06 -40.13 -32.08
C ASN A 193 -8.13 -39.41 -31.07
N PRO A 194 -7.57 -38.26 -31.42
CA PRO A 194 -6.84 -37.44 -30.46
C PRO A 194 -7.71 -37.13 -29.24
N HIS A 195 -7.24 -37.38 -28.04
CA HIS A 195 -7.96 -37.14 -26.78
C HIS A 195 -8.40 -35.69 -26.56
N THR A 196 -7.65 -34.75 -27.13
CA THR A 196 -7.97 -33.32 -27.07
C THR A 196 -9.10 -32.89 -28.01
N ALA A 197 -9.55 -33.79 -28.90
CA ALA A 197 -10.47 -33.42 -29.98
C ALA A 197 -11.89 -33.06 -29.51
N VAL A 198 -12.36 -33.68 -28.43
CA VAL A 198 -13.69 -33.41 -27.84
C VAL A 198 -13.69 -31.99 -27.25
N ASP A 199 -12.74 -31.70 -26.38
CA ASP A 199 -12.66 -30.41 -25.70
C ASP A 199 -12.28 -29.25 -26.66
N ALA A 200 -11.53 -29.54 -27.71
CA ALA A 200 -11.27 -28.59 -28.79
C ALA A 200 -12.57 -28.18 -29.51
N PHE A 201 -13.46 -29.14 -29.84
CA PHE A 201 -14.77 -28.82 -30.42
C PHE A 201 -15.63 -28.02 -29.45
N ASN A 202 -15.68 -28.44 -28.20
CA ASN A 202 -16.45 -27.74 -27.16
C ASN A 202 -15.92 -26.31 -26.91
N LEU A 203 -14.61 -26.06 -26.97
CA LEU A 203 -14.06 -24.71 -26.95
C LEU A 203 -14.54 -23.90 -28.19
N GLY A 204 -14.62 -24.54 -29.36
CA GLY A 204 -15.20 -23.92 -30.54
C GLY A 204 -16.65 -23.50 -30.34
N THR A 205 -17.50 -24.38 -29.77
CA THR A 205 -18.91 -24.05 -29.48
C THR A 205 -19.01 -22.92 -28.43
N LEU A 206 -18.15 -22.90 -27.42
CA LEU A 206 -18.07 -21.84 -26.44
C LEU A 206 -17.72 -20.50 -27.09
N ILE A 207 -16.72 -20.46 -27.99
CA ILE A 207 -16.37 -19.26 -28.75
C ILE A 207 -17.59 -18.75 -29.52
N PHE A 208 -18.33 -19.64 -30.16
CA PHE A 208 -19.54 -19.24 -30.87
C PHE A 208 -20.57 -18.63 -29.93
N GLU A 209 -20.87 -19.28 -28.79
CA GLU A 209 -21.86 -18.82 -27.81
C GLU A 209 -21.54 -17.42 -27.24
N VAL A 210 -20.29 -17.17 -26.88
CA VAL A 210 -19.95 -15.88 -26.26
C VAL A 210 -20.03 -14.70 -27.22
N PHE A 211 -19.82 -14.93 -28.52
CA PHE A 211 -19.91 -13.89 -29.55
C PHE A 211 -21.30 -13.76 -30.19
N ASN A 212 -22.07 -14.84 -30.27
CA ASN A 212 -23.33 -14.86 -31.02
C ASN A 212 -24.57 -15.11 -30.15
N GLY A 213 -24.38 -15.60 -28.91
CA GLY A 213 -25.47 -16.04 -28.04
C GLY A 213 -25.68 -17.56 -28.11
N ASP A 214 -26.92 -18.04 -27.97
CA ASP A 214 -27.21 -19.47 -27.82
C ASP A 214 -26.71 -20.32 -29.00
N TYR A 215 -26.05 -21.43 -28.66
CA TYR A 215 -25.62 -22.43 -29.62
C TYR A 215 -26.70 -23.53 -29.71
N ASN A 216 -27.30 -23.75 -30.91
CA ASN A 216 -28.43 -24.61 -31.10
C ASN A 216 -28.06 -25.99 -31.69
N GLY A 217 -26.84 -26.20 -32.13
CA GLY A 217 -26.39 -27.49 -32.63
C GLY A 217 -25.29 -27.42 -33.71
N ALA A 218 -24.92 -28.59 -34.25
CA ALA A 218 -23.77 -28.77 -35.13
C ALA A 218 -23.77 -27.89 -36.40
N ASP A 219 -24.94 -27.48 -36.88
CA ASP A 219 -25.09 -26.64 -38.07
C ASP A 219 -24.49 -25.24 -37.89
N GLN A 220 -24.36 -24.81 -36.65
CA GLN A 220 -23.74 -23.52 -36.31
C GLN A 220 -22.23 -23.62 -36.10
N ALA A 221 -21.69 -24.81 -35.93
CA ALA A 221 -20.27 -25.04 -35.73
C ALA A 221 -19.46 -24.57 -36.94
N GLY A 222 -18.46 -23.72 -36.69
CA GLY A 222 -17.62 -23.15 -37.75
C GLY A 222 -18.19 -21.91 -38.44
N GLN A 223 -19.41 -21.44 -38.10
CA GLN A 223 -19.92 -20.15 -38.57
C GLN A 223 -19.20 -19.01 -37.87
N THR A 224 -18.71 -18.05 -38.66
CA THR A 224 -17.79 -16.98 -38.16
C THR A 224 -18.47 -15.65 -37.90
N LYS A 225 -19.80 -15.60 -37.89
CA LYS A 225 -20.53 -14.37 -37.57
C LYS A 225 -20.09 -13.82 -36.19
N SER A 226 -19.88 -12.52 -36.11
CA SER A 226 -19.46 -11.79 -34.89
C SER A 226 -18.11 -12.24 -34.26
N ILE A 227 -17.45 -13.28 -34.80
CA ILE A 227 -16.14 -13.71 -34.32
C ILE A 227 -15.05 -12.84 -34.95
N PRO A 228 -14.10 -12.30 -34.14
CA PRO A 228 -13.03 -11.44 -34.66
C PRO A 228 -12.26 -12.07 -35.83
N PRO A 229 -11.98 -11.32 -36.91
CA PRO A 229 -11.31 -11.85 -38.12
C PRO A 229 -10.01 -12.61 -37.81
N SER A 230 -9.20 -12.09 -36.87
CA SER A 230 -7.94 -12.72 -36.43
C SER A 230 -8.13 -14.13 -35.82
N MET A 231 -9.28 -14.41 -35.22
CA MET A 231 -9.58 -15.68 -34.57
C MET A 231 -10.26 -16.69 -35.50
N GLN A 232 -10.93 -16.23 -36.57
CA GLN A 232 -11.81 -17.08 -37.42
C GLN A 232 -11.13 -18.31 -38.00
N SER A 233 -9.89 -18.20 -38.41
CA SER A 233 -9.15 -19.34 -39.00
C SER A 233 -8.92 -20.44 -37.96
N SER A 234 -8.44 -20.08 -36.79
CA SER A 234 -8.18 -21.01 -35.68
C SER A 234 -9.48 -21.58 -35.11
N TYR A 235 -10.53 -20.78 -35.02
CA TYR A 235 -11.88 -21.20 -34.61
C TYR A 235 -12.46 -22.28 -35.55
N LYS A 236 -12.40 -22.08 -36.89
CA LYS A 236 -12.87 -23.09 -37.85
C LYS A 236 -12.12 -24.42 -37.71
N ARG A 237 -10.84 -24.38 -37.39
CA ARG A 237 -10.02 -25.56 -37.16
C ARG A 237 -10.39 -26.29 -35.85
N LEU A 238 -10.83 -25.59 -34.80
CA LEU A 238 -11.40 -26.18 -33.58
C LEU A 238 -12.72 -26.92 -33.89
N CYS A 239 -13.58 -26.32 -34.71
CA CYS A 239 -14.89 -26.88 -35.08
C CYS A 239 -14.85 -27.92 -36.21
N ASN A 240 -13.68 -28.35 -36.68
CA ASN A 240 -13.60 -29.31 -37.79
C ASN A 240 -14.36 -30.59 -37.48
N ALA A 241 -15.23 -31.04 -38.42
CA ALA A 241 -16.03 -32.24 -38.26
C ALA A 241 -15.18 -33.52 -38.15
N ASN A 242 -13.98 -33.53 -38.76
CA ASN A 242 -13.03 -34.64 -38.62
C ASN A 242 -12.14 -34.40 -37.37
N PRO A 243 -12.27 -35.25 -36.31
CA PRO A 243 -11.50 -35.08 -35.09
C PRO A 243 -9.97 -35.14 -35.28
N LYS A 244 -9.49 -35.88 -36.29
CA LYS A 244 -8.06 -36.00 -36.61
C LYS A 244 -7.48 -34.74 -37.26
N ALA A 245 -8.32 -33.92 -37.92
CA ALA A 245 -7.94 -32.66 -38.52
C ALA A 245 -8.16 -31.45 -37.60
N ARG A 246 -8.75 -31.67 -36.43
CA ARG A 246 -9.03 -30.64 -35.43
C ARG A 246 -7.75 -30.25 -34.71
N ILE A 247 -7.51 -28.97 -34.54
CA ILE A 247 -6.35 -28.50 -33.73
C ILE A 247 -6.60 -28.76 -32.26
N SER A 248 -5.52 -29.02 -31.51
CA SER A 248 -5.58 -29.07 -30.05
C SER A 248 -5.80 -27.70 -29.44
N VAL A 249 -6.27 -27.64 -28.21
CA VAL A 249 -6.42 -26.37 -27.47
C VAL A 249 -5.05 -25.71 -27.23
N GLY A 250 -4.01 -26.51 -26.98
CA GLY A 250 -2.63 -25.99 -26.88
C GLY A 250 -2.19 -25.29 -28.17
N ALA A 251 -2.40 -25.92 -29.34
CA ALA A 251 -2.08 -25.30 -30.63
C ALA A 251 -2.94 -24.05 -30.95
N PHE A 252 -4.16 -23.98 -30.46
CA PHE A 252 -5.00 -22.77 -30.54
C PHE A 252 -4.42 -21.62 -29.69
N LEU A 253 -3.98 -21.89 -28.48
CA LEU A 253 -3.30 -20.93 -27.62
C LEU A 253 -2.01 -20.43 -28.24
N ASP A 254 -1.15 -21.32 -28.75
CA ASP A 254 0.11 -20.97 -29.40
C ASP A 254 -0.09 -20.04 -30.61
N GLN A 255 -1.18 -20.25 -31.37
CA GLN A 255 -1.54 -19.36 -32.46
C GLN A 255 -2.05 -18.02 -31.97
N GLY A 256 -2.85 -18.01 -30.89
CA GLY A 256 -3.42 -16.80 -30.31
C GLY A 256 -2.38 -15.89 -29.65
N ASN A 257 -1.38 -16.47 -29.02
CA ASN A 257 -0.34 -15.74 -28.25
C ASN A 257 0.77 -15.16 -29.12
N ARG A 258 0.73 -15.37 -30.46
CA ARG A 258 1.69 -14.73 -31.36
C ARG A 258 1.50 -13.22 -31.40
N ASN A 259 2.56 -12.47 -31.52
CA ASN A 259 2.51 -11.02 -31.64
C ASN A 259 1.53 -10.60 -32.76
N GLY A 260 0.62 -9.69 -32.44
CA GLY A 260 -0.43 -9.21 -33.35
C GLY A 260 -1.57 -10.20 -33.60
N SER A 261 -1.64 -11.32 -32.85
CA SER A 261 -2.74 -12.30 -32.95
C SER A 261 -3.87 -11.98 -31.96
N PHE A 262 -4.89 -12.86 -31.90
CA PHE A 262 -6.14 -12.59 -31.18
C PHE A 262 -6.02 -12.61 -29.67
N PHE A 263 -4.95 -13.15 -29.08
CA PHE A 263 -4.65 -13.10 -27.65
C PHE A 263 -3.52 -12.11 -27.31
N ASP A 264 -2.99 -11.37 -28.28
CA ASP A 264 -2.06 -10.28 -28.01
C ASP A 264 -2.82 -9.06 -27.44
N SER A 265 -3.06 -9.07 -26.16
CA SER A 265 -3.84 -8.09 -25.41
C SER A 265 -3.10 -7.64 -24.17
N SER A 266 -3.17 -6.35 -23.85
CA SER A 266 -2.56 -5.78 -22.63
C SER A 266 -3.09 -6.44 -21.37
N LEU A 267 -4.38 -6.77 -21.31
CA LEU A 267 -5.02 -7.42 -20.16
C LEU A 267 -4.47 -8.84 -19.94
N ILE A 268 -4.25 -9.61 -21.03
CA ILE A 268 -3.67 -10.94 -20.94
C ILE A 268 -2.22 -10.86 -20.47
N LYS A 269 -1.41 -9.96 -21.06
CA LYS A 269 -0.01 -9.75 -20.66
C LYS A 269 0.10 -9.31 -19.20
N LEU A 270 -0.80 -8.44 -18.76
CA LEU A 270 -0.86 -7.99 -17.38
C LEU A 270 -1.18 -9.14 -16.42
N THR A 271 -2.18 -9.94 -16.75
CA THR A 271 -2.58 -11.10 -15.91
C THR A 271 -1.44 -12.11 -15.80
N GLU A 272 -0.79 -12.44 -16.92
CA GLU A 272 0.37 -13.34 -16.93
C GLU A 272 1.57 -12.77 -16.19
N GLY A 273 1.78 -11.45 -16.30
CA GLY A 273 2.83 -10.75 -15.57
C GLY A 273 2.62 -10.82 -14.04
N ILE A 274 1.38 -10.63 -13.58
CA ILE A 274 1.00 -10.76 -12.17
C ILE A 274 1.09 -12.21 -11.69
N ASP A 275 0.56 -13.16 -12.45
CA ASP A 275 0.60 -14.59 -12.08
C ASP A 275 2.04 -15.12 -11.95
N ASN A 276 2.97 -14.56 -12.71
CA ASN A 276 4.38 -14.95 -12.73
C ASN A 276 5.30 -13.98 -11.97
N LEU A 277 4.77 -13.05 -11.19
CA LEU A 277 5.53 -11.97 -10.56
C LEU A 277 6.65 -12.51 -9.65
N ASP A 278 6.38 -13.59 -8.90
CA ASP A 278 7.32 -14.17 -7.94
C ASP A 278 8.52 -14.88 -8.62
N ILE A 279 8.34 -15.34 -9.88
CA ILE A 279 9.39 -16.05 -10.63
C ILE A 279 10.20 -15.16 -11.58
N LYS A 280 9.78 -13.91 -11.79
CA LYS A 280 10.49 -12.93 -12.62
C LYS A 280 11.84 -12.56 -12.00
N THR A 281 12.83 -12.29 -12.83
CA THR A 281 14.07 -11.68 -12.39
C THR A 281 13.84 -10.27 -11.82
N PRO A 282 14.74 -9.73 -10.98
CA PRO A 282 14.58 -8.39 -10.43
C PRO A 282 14.38 -7.30 -11.51
N ASP A 283 15.12 -7.38 -12.62
CA ASP A 283 15.05 -6.41 -13.71
C ASP A 283 13.73 -6.51 -14.48
N GLU A 284 13.29 -7.72 -14.83
CA GLU A 284 11.98 -7.96 -15.46
C GLU A 284 10.81 -7.56 -14.58
N ARG A 285 10.97 -7.70 -13.26
CA ARG A 285 9.97 -7.30 -12.27
C ARG A 285 9.85 -5.78 -12.20
N GLU A 286 10.99 -5.08 -12.16
CA GLU A 286 11.02 -3.61 -12.14
C GLU A 286 10.43 -3.02 -13.43
N GLU A 287 10.79 -3.57 -14.59
CA GLU A 287 10.21 -3.19 -15.89
C GLU A 287 8.69 -3.41 -15.89
N PHE A 288 8.23 -4.57 -15.46
CA PHE A 288 6.80 -4.90 -15.39
C PHE A 288 6.04 -3.95 -14.44
N LEU A 289 6.58 -3.70 -13.24
CA LEU A 289 5.95 -2.82 -12.25
C LEU A 289 5.95 -1.35 -12.71
N SER A 290 6.95 -0.94 -13.49
CA SER A 290 6.98 0.40 -14.10
C SER A 290 5.89 0.57 -15.15
N GLY A 291 5.70 -0.42 -16.03
CA GLY A 291 4.62 -0.42 -17.01
C GLY A 291 3.22 -0.49 -16.38
N LEU A 292 3.10 -1.08 -15.19
CA LEU A 292 1.82 -1.20 -14.49
C LEU A 292 1.25 0.17 -14.04
N ASP A 293 2.12 1.11 -13.71
CA ASP A 293 1.74 2.48 -13.34
C ASP A 293 0.98 3.20 -14.48
N GLU A 294 1.39 2.95 -15.73
CA GLU A 294 0.80 3.58 -16.92
C GLU A 294 -0.52 2.92 -17.34
N LEU A 295 -0.67 1.63 -17.03
CA LEU A 295 -1.82 0.84 -17.44
C LEU A 295 -3.00 0.89 -16.45
N SER A 296 -2.82 1.47 -15.25
CA SER A 296 -3.82 1.40 -14.18
C SER A 296 -5.19 2.00 -14.53
N ASP A 297 -5.23 2.95 -15.45
CA ASP A 297 -6.46 3.66 -15.81
C ASP A 297 -7.25 2.99 -16.96
N ASP A 298 -6.64 2.01 -17.66
CA ASP A 298 -7.24 1.35 -18.83
C ASP A 298 -8.05 0.09 -18.49
N PHE A 299 -7.99 -0.39 -17.24
CA PHE A 299 -8.57 -1.67 -16.85
C PHE A 299 -9.66 -1.55 -15.79
N PRO A 300 -10.53 -2.58 -15.65
CA PRO A 300 -11.57 -2.58 -14.62
C PRO A 300 -10.99 -2.43 -13.20
N GLU A 301 -11.54 -1.49 -12.44
CA GLU A 301 -11.12 -1.22 -11.06
C GLU A 301 -11.16 -2.49 -10.18
N GLU A 302 -12.20 -3.33 -10.35
CA GLU A 302 -12.36 -4.57 -9.60
C GLU A 302 -11.23 -5.59 -9.88
N PHE A 303 -10.70 -5.60 -11.10
CA PHE A 303 -9.55 -6.44 -11.44
C PHE A 303 -8.29 -6.00 -10.66
N PHE A 304 -8.02 -4.71 -10.62
CA PHE A 304 -6.91 -4.17 -9.82
C PHE A 304 -7.09 -4.44 -8.34
N LYS A 305 -8.29 -4.21 -7.81
CA LYS A 305 -8.62 -4.35 -6.40
C LYS A 305 -8.55 -5.79 -5.90
N LEU A 306 -9.04 -6.75 -6.69
CA LEU A 306 -9.25 -8.14 -6.25
C LEU A 306 -8.21 -9.12 -6.77
N LYS A 307 -7.47 -8.77 -7.84
CA LYS A 307 -6.44 -9.64 -8.42
C LYS A 307 -5.04 -9.03 -8.29
N VAL A 308 -4.84 -7.82 -8.81
CA VAL A 308 -3.51 -7.21 -8.90
C VAL A 308 -2.97 -6.82 -7.53
N MET A 309 -3.76 -6.09 -6.76
CA MET A 309 -3.34 -5.55 -5.47
C MET A 309 -2.97 -6.63 -4.44
N PRO A 310 -3.73 -7.73 -4.25
CA PRO A 310 -3.34 -8.80 -3.31
C PRO A 310 -2.01 -9.46 -3.68
N GLU A 311 -1.75 -9.71 -4.97
CA GLU A 311 -0.48 -10.31 -5.41
C GLU A 311 0.68 -9.33 -5.27
N LEU A 312 0.48 -8.04 -5.56
CA LEU A 312 1.50 -7.01 -5.29
C LEU A 312 1.80 -6.86 -3.80
N MET A 313 0.78 -6.89 -2.94
CA MET A 313 0.96 -6.84 -1.49
C MET A 313 1.76 -8.04 -1.00
N LYS A 314 1.43 -9.24 -1.48
CA LYS A 314 2.17 -10.46 -1.17
C LYS A 314 3.62 -10.38 -1.66
N SER A 315 3.84 -9.93 -2.89
CA SER A 315 5.18 -9.74 -3.46
C SER A 315 6.00 -8.69 -2.69
N ALA A 316 5.37 -7.61 -2.21
CA ALA A 316 6.01 -6.59 -1.39
C ALA A 316 6.40 -7.11 0.00
N GLU A 317 5.59 -7.99 0.61
CA GLU A 317 5.87 -8.54 1.95
C GLU A 317 6.86 -9.73 1.90
N PHE A 318 6.79 -10.60 0.90
CA PHE A 318 7.46 -11.90 0.90
C PHE A 318 8.25 -12.22 -0.37
N GLY A 319 7.94 -11.59 -1.49
CA GLY A 319 8.41 -11.98 -2.82
C GLY A 319 9.49 -11.08 -3.45
N GLY A 320 10.08 -10.15 -2.69
CA GLY A 320 11.13 -9.26 -3.21
C GLY A 320 10.64 -8.21 -4.22
N GLY A 321 9.34 -7.87 -4.24
CA GLY A 321 8.77 -6.79 -5.06
C GLY A 321 9.28 -5.40 -4.69
N GLY A 322 9.88 -5.28 -3.50
CA GLY A 322 10.59 -4.08 -3.05
C GLY A 322 9.73 -2.82 -2.98
N PRO A 323 10.37 -1.64 -2.97
CA PRO A 323 9.69 -0.36 -2.85
C PRO A 323 8.73 -0.09 -4.01
N ARG A 324 9.04 -0.61 -5.21
CA ARG A 324 8.23 -0.37 -6.40
C ARG A 324 6.83 -0.98 -6.28
N ALA A 325 6.76 -2.25 -5.83
CA ALA A 325 5.47 -2.90 -5.57
C ALA A 325 4.65 -2.15 -4.51
N VAL A 326 5.32 -1.66 -3.44
CA VAL A 326 4.67 -0.82 -2.41
C VAL A 326 4.10 0.46 -3.02
N SER A 327 4.88 1.17 -3.84
CA SER A 327 4.44 2.41 -4.49
C SER A 327 3.18 2.18 -5.36
N VAL A 328 3.18 1.12 -6.18
CA VAL A 328 2.03 0.77 -7.03
C VAL A 328 0.80 0.42 -6.19
N VAL A 329 0.97 -0.40 -5.13
CA VAL A 329 -0.13 -0.72 -4.19
C VAL A 329 -0.72 0.55 -3.59
N LEU A 330 0.10 1.48 -3.11
CA LEU A 330 -0.37 2.70 -2.47
C LEU A 330 -1.08 3.66 -3.44
N LYS A 331 -0.64 3.73 -4.71
CA LYS A 331 -1.33 4.49 -5.76
C LYS A 331 -2.72 3.92 -6.05
N ILE A 332 -2.83 2.59 -6.20
CA ILE A 332 -4.12 1.93 -6.40
C ILE A 332 -5.01 2.13 -5.17
N ALA A 333 -4.44 1.96 -3.98
CA ALA A 333 -5.14 2.07 -2.71
C ALA A 333 -5.68 3.47 -2.43
N SER A 334 -5.04 4.53 -2.92
CA SER A 334 -5.53 5.90 -2.75
C SER A 334 -6.89 6.16 -3.41
N LYS A 335 -7.27 5.35 -4.41
CA LYS A 335 -8.55 5.41 -5.12
C LYS A 335 -9.66 4.56 -4.45
N LEU A 336 -9.32 3.75 -3.43
CA LEU A 336 -10.26 2.83 -2.79
C LEU A 336 -11.23 3.54 -1.83
N PRO A 337 -12.46 3.02 -1.68
CA PRO A 337 -13.36 3.40 -0.60
C PRO A 337 -12.72 3.20 0.77
N LYS A 338 -13.11 4.05 1.73
CA LYS A 338 -12.56 4.04 3.10
C LYS A 338 -12.62 2.68 3.78
N ASP A 339 -13.72 1.95 3.66
CA ASP A 339 -13.93 0.67 4.32
C ASP A 339 -12.97 -0.42 3.78
N ASP A 340 -12.76 -0.44 2.45
CA ASP A 340 -11.78 -1.33 1.83
C ASP A 340 -10.35 -0.96 2.21
N PHE A 341 -10.04 0.33 2.28
CA PHE A 341 -8.73 0.81 2.72
C PHE A 341 -8.45 0.39 4.17
N ASP A 342 -9.40 0.62 5.08
CA ASP A 342 -9.25 0.29 6.50
C ASP A 342 -9.13 -1.23 6.74
N SER A 343 -9.86 -2.04 5.97
CA SER A 343 -9.86 -3.50 6.16
C SER A 343 -8.65 -4.20 5.55
N LYS A 344 -8.16 -3.75 4.38
CA LYS A 344 -7.13 -4.44 3.59
C LYS A 344 -5.78 -3.74 3.64
N ILE A 345 -5.76 -2.42 3.43
CA ILE A 345 -4.54 -1.64 3.24
C ILE A 345 -3.94 -1.18 4.56
N THR A 346 -4.75 -0.72 5.50
CA THR A 346 -4.24 -0.26 6.80
C THR A 346 -3.41 -1.32 7.54
N PRO A 347 -3.84 -2.62 7.64
CA PRO A 347 -3.00 -3.66 8.25
C PRO A 347 -1.69 -3.90 7.48
N PHE A 348 -1.72 -3.82 6.16
CA PHE A 348 -0.53 -3.94 5.31
C PHE A 348 0.46 -2.81 5.57
N ILE A 349 0.02 -1.55 5.58
CA ILE A 349 0.85 -0.39 5.89
C ILE A 349 1.51 -0.53 7.27
N ILE A 350 0.74 -0.92 8.30
CA ILE A 350 1.26 -1.11 9.66
C ILE A 350 2.39 -2.16 9.68
N ARG A 351 2.22 -3.29 8.98
CA ARG A 351 3.26 -4.32 8.90
C ARG A 351 4.51 -3.82 8.19
N LEU A 352 4.34 -3.08 7.09
CA LEU A 352 5.48 -2.54 6.32
C LEU A 352 6.27 -1.47 7.09
N PHE A 353 5.64 -0.64 7.92
CA PHE A 353 6.38 0.28 8.80
C PHE A 353 7.29 -0.45 9.80
N GLY A 354 6.96 -1.70 10.15
CA GLY A 354 7.83 -2.58 10.94
C GLY A 354 8.91 -3.32 10.14
N ASN A 355 8.93 -3.20 8.81
CA ASN A 355 9.91 -3.88 7.95
C ASN A 355 11.32 -3.30 8.14
N PRO A 356 12.36 -4.14 8.27
CA PRO A 356 13.74 -3.68 8.42
C PRO A 356 14.35 -3.09 7.14
N ASP A 357 13.74 -3.29 5.98
CA ASP A 357 14.22 -2.76 4.69
C ASP A 357 14.10 -1.23 4.65
N ARG A 358 15.26 -0.56 4.48
CA ARG A 358 15.31 0.91 4.44
C ARG A 358 14.69 1.49 3.18
N ALA A 359 14.78 0.79 2.03
CA ALA A 359 14.20 1.27 0.79
C ALA A 359 12.67 1.25 0.86
N ILE A 360 12.08 0.20 1.44
CA ILE A 360 10.64 0.15 1.73
C ILE A 360 10.24 1.26 2.69
N ARG A 361 11.04 1.48 3.75
CA ARG A 361 10.77 2.54 4.73
C ARG A 361 10.76 3.93 4.10
N VAL A 362 11.75 4.25 3.26
CA VAL A 362 11.82 5.52 2.53
C VAL A 362 10.61 5.66 1.60
N CYS A 363 10.28 4.62 0.83
CA CYS A 363 9.11 4.61 -0.04
C CYS A 363 7.80 4.89 0.72
N LEU A 364 7.62 4.31 1.92
CA LEU A 364 6.45 4.57 2.77
C LEU A 364 6.40 6.02 3.25
N LEU A 365 7.54 6.58 3.66
CA LEU A 365 7.64 7.98 4.12
C LEU A 365 7.30 8.95 2.99
N ASP A 366 7.82 8.70 1.79
CA ASP A 366 7.55 9.52 0.59
C ASP A 366 6.08 9.40 0.14
N SER A 367 5.46 8.23 0.35
CA SER A 367 4.07 7.97 -0.02
C SER A 367 3.04 8.38 1.05
N LEU A 368 3.48 8.88 2.22
CA LEU A 368 2.57 9.32 3.29
C LEU A 368 1.51 10.31 2.83
N PRO A 369 1.80 11.32 2.00
CA PRO A 369 0.78 12.25 1.51
C PRO A 369 -0.39 11.56 0.78
N LEU A 370 -0.15 10.44 0.10
CA LEU A 370 -1.18 9.69 -0.62
C LEU A 370 -2.15 8.94 0.30
N MET A 371 -1.72 8.61 1.53
CA MET A 371 -2.48 7.73 2.42
C MET A 371 -2.91 8.37 3.74
N ILE A 372 -2.34 9.51 4.11
CA ILE A 372 -2.55 10.09 5.45
C ILE A 372 -4.02 10.43 5.72
N ASP A 373 -4.75 10.90 4.70
CA ASP A 373 -6.16 11.26 4.84
C ASP A 373 -7.03 10.04 5.13
N GLN A 374 -6.67 8.89 4.56
CA GLN A 374 -7.35 7.62 4.76
C GLN A 374 -7.04 7.01 6.14
N LEU A 375 -5.89 7.31 6.74
CA LEU A 375 -5.48 6.75 8.02
C LEU A 375 -6.14 7.50 9.18
N SER A 376 -6.72 6.76 10.13
CA SER A 376 -7.31 7.35 11.34
C SER A 376 -6.23 7.89 12.29
N GLN A 377 -6.57 8.94 13.05
CA GLN A 377 -5.69 9.52 14.07
C GLN A 377 -5.13 8.47 15.01
N LYS A 378 -5.97 7.55 15.48
CA LYS A 378 -5.57 6.47 16.38
C LYS A 378 -4.50 5.57 15.77
N ILE A 379 -4.65 5.18 14.49
CA ILE A 379 -3.68 4.32 13.80
C ILE A 379 -2.36 5.03 13.61
N VAL A 380 -2.39 6.29 13.18
CA VAL A 380 -1.16 7.08 13.00
C VAL A 380 -0.44 7.25 14.32
N ASN A 381 -1.15 7.68 15.38
CA ASN A 381 -0.57 7.96 16.68
C ASN A 381 -0.05 6.70 17.40
N ASP A 382 -0.84 5.60 17.41
CA ASP A 382 -0.59 4.44 18.27
C ASP A 382 0.18 3.31 17.57
N LYS A 383 0.11 3.22 16.22
CA LYS A 383 0.71 2.12 15.46
C LYS A 383 1.83 2.55 14.52
N ILE A 384 1.67 3.67 13.81
CA ILE A 384 2.66 4.12 12.81
C ILE A 384 3.77 4.93 13.49
N PHE A 385 3.42 5.93 14.29
CA PHE A 385 4.40 6.82 14.91
C PHE A 385 5.46 6.09 15.76
N PRO A 386 5.14 5.07 16.57
CA PRO A 386 6.16 4.32 17.32
C PRO A 386 7.19 3.62 16.42
N GLN A 387 6.78 3.15 15.24
CA GLN A 387 7.71 2.58 14.26
C GLN A 387 8.53 3.67 13.56
N LEU A 388 7.89 4.78 13.25
CA LEU A 388 8.52 5.92 12.59
C LEU A 388 9.62 6.56 13.45
N ILE A 389 9.47 6.58 14.77
CA ILE A 389 10.49 7.09 15.72
C ILE A 389 11.86 6.45 15.48
N THR A 390 11.92 5.16 15.14
CA THR A 390 13.18 4.47 14.89
C THR A 390 13.98 5.07 13.73
N GLY A 391 13.30 5.70 12.78
CA GLY A 391 13.91 6.35 11.64
C GLY A 391 14.74 7.60 12.00
N PHE A 392 14.40 8.32 13.08
CA PHE A 392 15.20 9.49 13.53
C PHE A 392 16.60 9.12 14.00
N THR A 393 16.86 7.87 14.30
CA THR A 393 18.14 7.36 14.79
C THR A 393 18.78 6.34 13.85
N ASP A 394 18.26 6.20 12.63
CA ASP A 394 18.85 5.28 11.64
C ASP A 394 20.28 5.73 11.29
N VAL A 395 21.14 4.75 11.03
CA VAL A 395 22.53 5.03 10.64
C VAL A 395 22.63 5.75 9.29
N THR A 396 21.62 5.58 8.43
CA THR A 396 21.57 6.18 7.09
C THR A 396 20.96 7.58 7.16
N PRO A 397 21.67 8.63 6.76
CA PRO A 397 21.18 10.00 6.81
C PRO A 397 19.88 10.22 6.05
N VAL A 398 19.72 9.58 4.87
CA VAL A 398 18.51 9.67 4.05
C VAL A 398 17.28 9.22 4.81
N VAL A 399 17.34 8.12 5.57
CA VAL A 399 16.21 7.65 6.39
C VAL A 399 15.88 8.66 7.49
N ARG A 400 16.91 9.25 8.16
CA ARG A 400 16.67 10.26 9.17
C ARG A 400 16.01 11.51 8.60
N GLU A 401 16.48 11.94 7.42
CA GLU A 401 15.96 13.12 6.74
C GLU A 401 14.50 12.91 6.28
N GLN A 402 14.18 11.80 5.60
CA GLN A 402 12.82 11.51 5.16
C GLN A 402 11.88 11.31 6.36
N THR A 403 12.36 10.70 7.44
CA THR A 403 11.59 10.60 8.69
C THR A 403 11.28 11.98 9.26
N LEU A 404 12.24 12.90 9.22
CA LEU A 404 12.03 14.28 9.66
C LEU A 404 11.03 15.03 8.78
N LYS A 405 11.17 14.95 7.46
CA LYS A 405 10.23 15.56 6.49
C LYS A 405 8.80 15.05 6.67
N SER A 406 8.63 13.75 6.94
CA SER A 406 7.33 13.12 7.15
C SER A 406 6.55 13.67 8.36
N VAL A 407 7.23 14.29 9.32
CA VAL A 407 6.58 14.92 10.49
C VAL A 407 5.51 15.92 10.05
N LEU A 408 5.78 16.70 9.01
CA LEU A 408 4.85 17.72 8.52
C LEU A 408 3.53 17.13 8.02
N VAL A 409 3.58 15.89 7.49
CA VAL A 409 2.41 15.19 6.99
C VAL A 409 1.60 14.56 8.13
N ILE A 410 2.28 14.00 9.13
CA ILE A 410 1.60 13.25 10.20
C ILE A 410 1.15 14.11 11.38
N ILE A 411 1.68 15.33 11.53
CA ILE A 411 1.47 16.18 12.72
C ILE A 411 -0.02 16.40 13.04
N PRO A 412 -0.94 16.59 12.05
CA PRO A 412 -2.37 16.76 12.34
C PRO A 412 -3.04 15.52 12.93
N LYS A 413 -2.40 14.35 12.78
CA LYS A 413 -2.91 13.05 13.27
C LYS A 413 -2.25 12.61 14.58
N LEU A 414 -1.32 13.40 15.14
CA LEU A 414 -0.68 13.09 16.41
C LEU A 414 -1.42 13.74 17.59
N SER A 415 -1.36 13.12 18.77
CA SER A 415 -1.89 13.69 20.00
C SER A 415 -0.91 14.72 20.58
N ASP A 416 -1.45 15.69 21.32
CA ASP A 416 -0.63 16.70 22.04
C ASP A 416 0.44 16.06 22.95
N ARG A 417 0.09 14.95 23.60
CA ARG A 417 1.02 14.19 24.42
C ARG A 417 2.18 13.63 23.60
N THR A 418 1.89 13.05 22.45
CA THR A 418 2.89 12.49 21.52
C THR A 418 3.79 13.61 20.98
N ILE A 419 3.19 14.73 20.58
CA ILE A 419 3.92 15.88 20.04
C ILE A 419 4.87 16.44 21.09
N ASN A 420 4.35 16.83 22.26
CA ASN A 420 5.12 17.52 23.28
C ASN A 420 6.04 16.59 24.09
N GLY A 421 5.79 15.29 24.07
CA GLY A 421 6.60 14.27 24.75
C GLY A 421 7.65 13.66 23.82
N ASP A 422 7.19 12.79 22.92
CA ASP A 422 8.09 11.92 22.18
C ASP A 422 8.67 12.57 20.92
N LEU A 423 7.84 13.29 20.14
CA LEU A 423 8.31 13.96 18.93
C LEU A 423 9.37 15.02 19.26
N LEU A 424 9.14 15.90 20.23
CA LEU A 424 10.11 16.94 20.61
C LEU A 424 11.45 16.36 21.05
N LYS A 425 11.47 15.18 21.69
CA LYS A 425 12.73 14.49 22.04
C LYS A 425 13.52 14.10 20.79
N GLN A 426 12.82 13.61 19.75
CA GLN A 426 13.49 13.24 18.51
C GLN A 426 13.99 14.48 17.75
N LEU A 427 13.18 15.54 17.68
CA LEU A 427 13.60 16.80 17.06
C LEU A 427 14.80 17.43 17.79
N ALA A 428 14.88 17.31 19.12
CA ALA A 428 16.06 17.74 19.87
C ALA A 428 17.32 16.92 19.51
N ARG A 429 17.19 15.65 19.12
CA ARG A 429 18.30 14.83 18.62
C ARG A 429 18.72 15.26 17.22
N THR A 430 17.77 15.39 16.28
CA THR A 430 18.07 15.78 14.90
C THR A 430 18.60 17.21 14.79
N ALA A 431 18.25 18.10 15.74
CA ALA A 431 18.90 19.42 15.87
C ALA A 431 20.40 19.33 16.19
N ASN A 432 20.90 18.17 16.59
CA ASN A 432 22.31 17.87 16.85
C ASN A 432 22.90 16.86 15.88
N ASP A 433 22.24 16.59 14.76
CA ASP A 433 22.70 15.61 13.76
C ASP A 433 24.06 16.03 13.18
N GLU A 434 24.84 15.05 12.79
CA GLU A 434 26.13 15.27 12.11
C GLU A 434 25.94 15.95 10.76
N GLN A 435 24.82 15.63 10.07
CA GLN A 435 24.49 16.16 8.75
C GLN A 435 23.87 17.56 8.86
N PRO A 436 24.48 18.58 8.23
CA PRO A 436 24.00 19.95 8.30
C PRO A 436 22.60 20.14 7.69
N GLY A 437 22.25 19.40 6.62
CA GLY A 437 20.92 19.38 6.04
C GLY A 437 19.84 18.92 7.02
N ILE A 438 20.11 17.90 7.82
CA ILE A 438 19.15 17.40 8.83
C ILE A 438 18.95 18.43 9.94
N ARG A 439 20.02 19.11 10.39
CA ARG A 439 19.88 20.20 11.38
C ARG A 439 19.06 21.38 10.84
N THR A 440 19.29 21.74 9.56
CA THR A 440 18.52 22.77 8.87
C THR A 440 17.05 22.39 8.77
N ASN A 441 16.75 21.18 8.25
CA ASN A 441 15.38 20.67 8.13
C ASN A 441 14.69 20.55 9.49
N THR A 442 15.42 20.27 10.58
CA THR A 442 14.85 20.25 11.93
C THR A 442 14.40 21.65 12.35
N THR A 443 15.17 22.68 12.03
CA THR A 443 14.81 24.07 12.31
C THR A 443 13.56 24.49 11.54
N ILE A 444 13.50 24.16 10.24
CA ILE A 444 12.33 24.40 9.38
C ILE A 444 11.12 23.64 9.92
N CYS A 445 11.28 22.36 10.24
CA CYS A 445 10.20 21.54 10.79
C CYS A 445 9.63 22.15 12.07
N LEU A 446 10.47 22.56 13.02
CA LEU A 446 10.03 23.21 14.27
C LEU A 446 9.23 24.48 14.01
N GLY A 447 9.65 25.29 13.04
CA GLY A 447 8.91 26.47 12.63
C GLY A 447 7.52 26.12 12.08
N LYS A 448 7.45 25.19 11.13
CA LYS A 448 6.19 24.78 10.50
C LYS A 448 5.21 24.11 11.49
N ILE A 449 5.70 23.35 12.47
CA ILE A 449 4.85 22.69 13.48
C ILE A 449 4.56 23.54 14.71
N ALA A 450 5.05 24.79 14.76
CA ALA A 450 4.93 25.67 15.92
C ALA A 450 3.50 25.79 16.45
N LYS A 451 2.51 25.86 15.56
CA LYS A 451 1.07 25.92 15.91
C LYS A 451 0.57 24.69 16.69
N HIS A 452 1.18 23.54 16.48
CA HIS A 452 0.81 22.27 17.14
C HIS A 452 1.54 22.02 18.46
N LEU A 453 2.49 22.85 18.82
CA LEU A 453 3.18 22.75 20.11
C LEU A 453 2.31 23.27 21.25
N GLY A 454 2.43 22.65 22.41
CA GLY A 454 1.71 23.07 23.62
C GLY A 454 1.99 24.53 23.98
N THR A 455 0.96 25.32 24.24
CA THR A 455 1.05 26.77 24.47
C THR A 455 2.01 27.13 25.62
N SER A 456 2.09 26.33 26.65
CA SER A 456 2.97 26.57 27.82
C SER A 456 4.46 26.35 27.54
N SER A 457 4.80 25.50 26.57
CA SER A 457 6.18 25.12 26.23
C SER A 457 6.67 25.70 24.90
N ARG A 458 5.76 26.13 24.02
CA ARG A 458 6.02 26.57 22.65
C ARG A 458 7.14 27.59 22.57
N SER A 459 6.94 28.74 23.21
CA SER A 459 7.91 29.85 23.20
C SER A 459 9.30 29.40 23.68
N LYS A 460 9.37 28.65 24.79
CA LYS A 460 10.63 28.15 25.34
C LYS A 460 11.37 27.20 24.39
N VAL A 461 10.64 26.27 23.79
CA VAL A 461 11.20 25.28 22.84
C VAL A 461 11.73 25.97 21.59
N LEU A 462 10.92 26.85 20.99
CA LEU A 462 11.30 27.56 19.77
C LEU A 462 12.47 28.50 19.98
N ILE A 463 12.49 29.31 21.06
CA ILE A 463 13.61 30.19 21.39
C ILE A 463 14.89 29.36 21.55
N ALA A 464 14.86 28.27 22.31
CA ALA A 464 16.05 27.45 22.53
C ALA A 464 16.57 26.83 21.22
N ALA A 465 15.68 26.29 20.40
CA ALA A 465 16.05 25.67 19.14
C ALA A 465 16.62 26.66 18.12
N PHE A 466 15.94 27.80 17.92
CA PHE A 466 16.35 28.79 16.95
C PHE A 466 17.62 29.53 17.38
N THR A 467 17.73 29.92 18.65
CA THR A 467 18.98 30.55 19.18
C THR A 467 20.20 29.65 18.98
N ARG A 468 20.03 28.34 19.12
CA ARG A 468 21.08 27.36 18.83
C ARG A 468 21.41 27.32 17.35
N SER A 469 20.41 27.21 16.46
CA SER A 469 20.58 27.13 15.02
C SER A 469 21.21 28.43 14.43
N LEU A 470 20.98 29.59 15.02
CA LEU A 470 21.70 30.87 14.67
C LEU A 470 23.21 30.77 14.84
N ARG A 471 23.73 29.83 15.62
CA ARG A 471 25.18 29.62 15.84
C ARG A 471 25.70 28.41 15.07
N ASP A 472 24.91 27.80 14.18
CA ASP A 472 25.33 26.66 13.38
C ASP A 472 26.46 27.08 12.42
N PRO A 473 27.51 26.27 12.23
CA PRO A 473 28.54 26.54 11.23
C PRO A 473 27.99 26.59 9.80
N PHE A 474 26.86 25.88 9.53
CA PHE A 474 26.24 25.81 8.20
C PHE A 474 25.35 27.03 7.93
N VAL A 475 25.61 27.70 6.81
CA VAL A 475 24.93 28.94 6.43
C VAL A 475 23.41 28.81 6.34
N HIS A 476 22.93 27.72 5.72
CA HIS A 476 21.50 27.51 5.54
C HIS A 476 20.75 27.25 6.86
N ALA A 477 21.39 26.61 7.85
CA ALA A 477 20.81 26.47 9.18
C ALA A 477 20.59 27.80 9.88
N ARG A 478 21.59 28.74 9.77
CA ARG A 478 21.45 30.10 10.32
C ARG A 478 20.35 30.88 9.62
N ASN A 479 20.31 30.79 8.27
CA ASN A 479 19.27 31.44 7.49
C ASN A 479 17.87 30.90 7.83
N ALA A 480 17.70 29.58 7.85
CA ALA A 480 16.43 28.91 8.23
C ALA A 480 15.97 29.34 9.64
N SER A 481 16.90 29.54 10.57
CA SER A 481 16.56 29.99 11.91
C SER A 481 15.98 31.41 11.93
N LEU A 482 16.55 32.32 11.14
CA LEU A 482 16.04 33.70 11.01
C LEU A 482 14.64 33.71 10.39
N MET A 483 14.45 32.96 9.31
CA MET A 483 13.14 32.83 8.66
C MET A 483 12.11 32.21 9.62
N ALA A 484 12.49 31.16 10.36
CA ALA A 484 11.63 30.55 11.35
C ALA A 484 11.24 31.50 12.49
N LEU A 485 12.21 32.31 13.00
CA LEU A 485 11.91 33.34 13.97
C LEU A 485 10.93 34.39 13.43
N GLY A 486 11.12 34.84 12.18
CA GLY A 486 10.21 35.79 11.54
C GLY A 486 8.79 35.23 11.43
N ALA A 487 8.65 34.01 10.89
CA ALA A 487 7.35 33.36 10.68
C ALA A 487 6.62 32.97 11.97
N THR A 488 7.33 32.83 13.09
CA THR A 488 6.75 32.46 14.39
C THR A 488 6.68 33.60 15.39
N ALA A 489 6.86 34.85 14.93
CA ALA A 489 6.92 36.05 15.78
C ALA A 489 5.67 36.25 16.66
N GLU A 490 4.50 35.78 16.22
CA GLU A 490 3.23 35.83 16.96
C GLU A 490 3.22 34.96 18.24
N TYR A 491 4.01 33.88 18.27
CA TYR A 491 4.03 32.94 19.41
C TYR A 491 4.92 33.41 20.57
N PHE A 492 5.62 34.55 20.43
CA PHE A 492 6.48 35.09 21.47
C PHE A 492 5.83 36.31 22.13
N THR A 493 6.02 36.44 23.41
CA THR A 493 5.61 37.63 24.14
C THR A 493 6.48 38.83 23.75
N ASP A 494 6.05 40.07 24.09
CA ASP A 494 6.84 41.26 23.84
C ASP A 494 8.13 41.25 24.69
N GLU A 495 8.05 40.68 25.90
CA GLU A 495 9.21 40.49 26.77
C GLU A 495 10.20 39.46 26.16
N ASP A 496 9.71 38.28 25.67
CA ASP A 496 10.57 37.32 24.98
C ASP A 496 11.21 37.91 23.75
N SER A 497 10.46 38.73 22.98
CA SER A 497 10.92 39.42 21.79
C SER A 497 12.05 40.40 22.11
N ALA A 498 11.87 41.22 23.15
CA ALA A 498 12.86 42.23 23.55
C ALA A 498 14.09 41.64 24.25
N CYS A 499 13.86 40.73 25.22
CA CYS A 499 14.92 40.29 26.13
C CYS A 499 15.66 39.03 25.64
N ARG A 500 15.06 38.23 24.75
CA ARG A 500 15.63 36.93 24.33
C ARG A 500 15.92 36.83 22.84
N ILE A 501 15.05 37.41 21.99
CA ILE A 501 15.16 37.23 20.53
C ILE A 501 16.01 38.31 19.91
N LEU A 502 15.73 39.61 20.12
CA LEU A 502 16.54 40.70 19.56
C LEU A 502 18.02 40.58 19.91
N PRO A 503 18.43 40.28 21.17
CA PRO A 503 19.84 40.13 21.51
C PRO A 503 20.56 39.00 20.75
N VAL A 504 19.87 37.94 20.35
CA VAL A 504 20.50 36.82 19.60
C VAL A 504 20.53 37.05 18.09
N ILE A 505 19.62 37.87 17.54
CA ILE A 505 19.64 38.27 16.13
C ILE A 505 20.74 39.35 15.90
N SER A 506 20.93 40.27 16.83
CA SER A 506 21.85 41.40 16.67
C SER A 506 23.27 41.03 16.20
N PRO A 507 23.95 40.00 16.75
CA PRO A 507 25.26 39.59 16.25
C PRO A 507 25.23 39.04 14.82
N VAL A 508 24.10 38.51 14.35
CA VAL A 508 23.95 37.89 13.04
C VAL A 508 23.83 38.96 11.92
N LEU A 509 23.54 40.20 12.24
CA LEU A 509 23.56 41.32 11.30
C LEU A 509 24.93 41.56 10.65
N ILE A 510 26.00 41.07 11.28
CA ILE A 510 27.38 41.12 10.76
C ILE A 510 27.92 39.75 10.38
N ASP A 511 27.03 38.78 10.09
CA ASP A 511 27.41 37.43 9.62
C ASP A 511 28.29 37.51 8.36
N LYS A 512 29.14 36.52 8.16
CA LYS A 512 30.02 36.45 6.99
C LYS A 512 29.23 36.35 5.68
N GLU A 513 28.12 35.65 5.71
CA GLU A 513 27.29 35.35 4.55
C GLU A 513 26.24 36.44 4.35
N LYS A 514 26.13 36.94 3.09
CA LYS A 514 25.20 38.01 2.75
C LYS A 514 23.73 37.60 2.99
N ILE A 515 23.36 36.38 2.56
CA ILE A 515 21.99 35.86 2.70
C ILE A 515 21.55 35.85 4.18
N VAL A 516 22.45 35.54 5.08
CA VAL A 516 22.18 35.53 6.52
C VAL A 516 22.00 36.96 7.04
N ARG A 517 22.88 37.95 6.63
CA ARG A 517 22.72 39.35 7.00
C ARG A 517 21.41 39.95 6.55
N ASP A 518 21.02 39.66 5.27
CA ASP A 518 19.79 40.19 4.70
C ASP A 518 18.54 39.62 5.43
N SER A 519 18.56 38.35 5.76
CA SER A 519 17.50 37.71 6.56
C SER A 519 17.50 38.20 8.02
N ALA A 520 18.69 38.45 8.60
CA ALA A 520 18.79 39.01 9.95
C ALA A 520 18.18 40.41 10.03
N THR A 521 18.42 41.24 9.01
CA THR A 521 17.84 42.59 8.93
C THR A 521 16.30 42.50 8.85
N ARG A 522 15.78 41.70 7.94
CA ARG A 522 14.31 41.51 7.82
C ARG A 522 13.69 41.02 9.14
N THR A 523 14.30 40.02 9.76
CA THR A 523 13.77 39.43 11.01
C THR A 523 13.90 40.46 12.17
N MET A 524 14.99 41.22 12.24
CA MET A 524 15.17 42.29 13.22
C MET A 524 14.04 43.32 13.10
N ASP A 525 13.72 43.75 11.87
CA ASP A 525 12.67 44.74 11.61
C ASP A 525 11.29 44.25 12.10
N ILE A 526 10.97 42.99 11.87
CA ILE A 526 9.70 42.38 12.36
C ILE A 526 9.59 42.52 13.89
N TYR A 527 10.63 42.16 14.62
CA TYR A 527 10.62 42.22 16.08
C TYR A 527 10.69 43.66 16.61
N LEU A 528 11.43 44.56 15.95
CA LEU A 528 11.46 45.98 16.31
C LEU A 528 10.09 46.62 16.11
N GLN A 529 9.38 46.33 15.01
CA GLN A 529 8.02 46.81 14.77
C GLN A 529 7.06 46.32 15.85
N LYS A 530 7.14 45.02 16.18
CA LYS A 530 6.33 44.40 17.24
C LYS A 530 6.51 45.10 18.57
N ILE A 531 7.77 45.35 18.99
CA ILE A 531 8.09 46.03 20.25
C ILE A 531 7.67 47.49 20.22
N LYS A 532 7.90 48.21 19.10
CA LYS A 532 7.43 49.58 18.94
C LYS A 532 5.91 49.69 19.08
N LYS A 533 5.17 48.77 18.49
CA LYS A 533 3.72 48.68 18.64
C LYS A 533 3.29 48.45 20.11
N ALA A 534 3.97 47.55 20.81
CA ALA A 534 3.69 47.30 22.22
C ALA A 534 4.05 48.54 23.08
N ALA A 535 5.18 49.18 22.83
CA ALA A 535 5.61 50.39 23.55
C ALA A 535 4.64 51.56 23.34
N SER A 536 4.12 51.75 22.12
CA SER A 536 3.13 52.80 21.83
C SER A 536 1.76 52.59 22.53
N ALA A 537 1.49 51.36 22.93
CA ALA A 537 0.28 51.05 23.70
C ALA A 537 0.43 51.16 25.22
N MET A 538 1.66 51.37 25.69
CA MET A 538 1.92 51.54 27.13
C MET A 538 1.48 52.95 27.59
N PRO A 539 0.93 53.09 28.82
CA PRO A 539 0.59 54.40 29.35
C PRO A 539 1.83 55.23 29.58
N GLU A 540 1.76 56.53 29.26
CA GLU A 540 2.82 57.47 29.58
C GLU A 540 2.95 57.55 31.11
N SER A 541 4.12 57.17 31.64
CA SER A 541 4.43 57.37 33.04
C SER A 541 4.84 58.84 33.24
N VAL A 542 3.90 59.64 33.67
CA VAL A 542 4.22 61.00 34.12
C VAL A 542 4.95 60.83 35.45
N LEU A 543 6.21 61.23 35.50
CA LEU A 543 6.89 61.39 36.77
C LEU A 543 6.09 62.41 37.58
N PRO A 544 5.74 62.12 38.85
CA PRO A 544 5.07 63.10 39.67
C PRO A 544 5.95 64.34 39.76
N PRO A 545 5.37 65.53 39.65
CA PRO A 545 6.19 66.80 39.75
C PRO A 545 6.96 66.77 41.06
N PRO A 546 8.19 67.26 41.08
CA PRO A 546 9.00 67.36 42.31
C PRO A 546 8.23 68.13 43.37
N GLN A 547 7.87 67.44 44.47
CA GLN A 547 7.23 68.12 45.58
C GLN A 547 8.18 69.16 46.12
N THR A 548 7.85 70.47 45.87
CA THR A 548 8.44 71.60 46.56
C THR A 548 7.96 71.54 48.02
N ASN A 549 8.72 70.89 48.87
CA ASN A 549 8.56 71.04 50.29
C ASN A 549 9.17 72.35 50.74
N ASP A 550 8.31 73.37 50.83
CA ASP A 550 8.58 74.48 51.71
C ASP A 550 8.41 74.05 53.17
N GLY A 551 9.46 74.12 53.92
CA GLY A 551 9.36 74.16 55.35
C GLY A 551 10.26 73.22 56.14
N SER A 552 11.35 73.82 56.69
CA SER A 552 12.07 73.47 57.91
C SER A 552 12.89 72.16 57.94
N ALA A 553 14.20 72.40 57.90
CA ALA A 553 15.28 71.52 58.28
C ALA A 553 15.21 71.03 59.73
N PRO A 554 15.80 69.87 60.01
CA PRO A 554 16.92 69.86 60.94
C PRO A 554 18.18 69.24 60.33
N ARG A 555 19.30 69.96 60.60
CA ARG A 555 20.66 69.50 60.32
C ARG A 555 20.97 68.23 61.08
N MET A 556 21.58 67.27 60.35
CA MET A 556 22.50 66.35 60.98
C MET A 556 23.58 65.90 59.97
N SER A 557 24.74 66.22 60.34
CA SER A 557 26.13 65.80 60.13
C SER A 557 26.40 64.73 59.07
N THR A 558 27.25 65.19 58.14
CA THR A 558 28.10 64.43 57.20
C THR A 558 29.09 63.51 57.95
N PRO A 559 29.41 62.38 57.37
CA PRO A 559 30.77 61.87 57.34
C PRO A 559 31.36 61.92 55.93
N GLN A 560 32.63 62.27 55.85
CA GLN A 560 33.46 62.43 54.67
C GLN A 560 33.72 61.15 53.91
N PRO A 561 34.14 61.26 52.66
CA PRO A 561 34.32 60.12 51.77
C PRO A 561 35.70 59.49 51.97
N ASN A 562 35.70 58.14 51.85
CA ASN A 562 36.92 57.38 51.64
C ASN A 562 36.97 56.94 50.19
N GLU A 563 37.96 57.42 49.47
CA GLU A 563 38.33 57.00 48.12
C GLU A 563 38.83 55.57 48.14
N ASN A 564 38.59 54.94 47.00
CA ASN A 564 39.17 53.73 46.46
C ASN A 564 38.24 52.51 46.44
N THR A 565 37.53 52.33 45.31
CA THR A 565 37.58 51.10 44.45
C THR A 565 36.67 51.28 43.21
N PRO A 566 37.15 51.05 42.01
CA PRO A 566 36.34 51.03 40.82
C PRO A 566 35.77 49.64 40.63
N GLY A 567 34.46 49.49 40.58
CA GLY A 567 33.84 48.16 40.25
C GLY A 567 32.42 47.94 40.77
N GLY A 568 31.49 48.81 40.40
CA GLY A 568 30.12 48.71 40.94
C GLY A 568 28.99 48.36 40.00
N TRP A 569 29.23 47.99 38.75
CA TRP A 569 28.12 47.69 37.85
C TRP A 569 28.05 46.24 37.36
N ALA A 570 29.15 45.49 37.49
CA ALA A 570 29.18 44.07 37.12
C ALA A 570 28.69 43.09 38.20
N GLY A 571 28.66 43.49 39.47
CA GLY A 571 28.30 42.66 40.60
C GLY A 571 26.79 42.41 40.81
N TRP A 572 25.96 43.38 40.40
CA TRP A 572 24.51 43.25 40.60
C TRP A 572 23.83 42.35 39.56
N ALA A 573 24.35 42.25 38.34
CA ALA A 573 23.84 41.38 37.29
C ALA A 573 24.17 39.89 37.52
N ILE A 574 25.26 39.59 38.25
CA ILE A 574 25.73 38.21 38.47
C ILE A 574 25.03 37.57 39.69
N SER A 575 24.72 38.31 40.72
CA SER A 575 24.04 37.77 41.93
C SER A 575 22.57 37.49 41.72
N SER A 576 21.88 38.16 40.77
CA SER A 576 20.48 37.87 40.43
C SER A 576 20.32 36.62 39.57
N PHE A 577 21.39 36.23 38.87
CA PHE A 577 21.37 35.07 37.97
C PHE A 577 21.69 33.76 38.71
N THR A 578 22.56 33.80 39.72
CA THR A 578 22.96 32.62 40.51
C THR A 578 21.90 32.19 41.49
N ASN A 579 21.10 33.08 42.07
CA ASN A 579 20.04 32.74 42.99
C ASN A 579 18.79 32.14 42.34
N LYS A 580 18.54 32.33 41.01
CA LYS A 580 17.44 31.67 40.30
C LYS A 580 17.80 30.30 39.74
N ILE A 581 19.10 30.03 39.56
CA ILE A 581 19.57 28.68 39.11
C ILE A 581 19.63 27.71 40.29
N SER A 582 19.91 28.17 41.52
CA SER A 582 19.94 27.33 42.70
C SER A 582 18.55 26.89 43.19
N ALA A 583 17.50 27.67 42.87
CA ALA A 583 16.11 27.29 43.24
C ALA A 583 15.46 26.30 42.23
N ALA A 584 16.01 26.18 41.03
CA ALA A 584 15.54 25.25 39.99
C ALA A 584 16.27 23.89 39.97
N ALA A 585 17.37 23.78 40.75
CA ALA A 585 18.19 22.56 40.82
C ALA A 585 17.93 21.69 42.10
N GLY A 586 16.96 22.10 42.95
CA GLY A 586 16.71 21.48 44.25
C GLY A 586 15.64 20.43 44.34
N GLU A 587 14.99 20.02 43.25
CA GLU A 587 13.87 19.08 43.34
C GLU A 587 14.02 17.86 42.40
N ILE A 588 15.20 17.23 42.38
CA ILE A 588 15.32 15.86 41.89
C ILE A 588 16.45 15.18 42.65
N HIS A 589 16.16 14.69 43.87
CA HIS A 589 16.83 13.51 44.46
C HIS A 589 16.16 13.08 45.75
N ALA A 590 15.96 11.78 45.80
CA ALA A 590 15.76 10.95 46.97
C ALA A 590 14.31 10.66 47.36
N GLU A 591 13.88 9.46 47.00
CA GLU A 591 13.34 8.52 47.98
C GLU A 591 13.66 7.10 47.54
N SER A 592 14.60 6.53 48.24
CA SER A 592 14.74 5.08 48.43
C SER A 592 14.87 4.79 49.94
N ASP A 593 14.10 3.80 50.35
CA ASP A 593 14.23 3.01 51.60
C ASP A 593 13.77 3.58 52.93
N SER A 594 12.68 3.03 53.47
CA SER A 594 12.74 2.00 54.51
C SER A 594 11.36 1.66 55.14
N ARG A 595 11.11 0.38 55.20
CA ARG A 595 10.34 -0.48 56.11
C ARG A 595 9.71 0.14 57.37
N ALA A 596 8.42 -0.17 57.64
CA ALA A 596 7.93 -1.09 58.67
C ALA A 596 6.53 -0.75 59.22
N ALA A 597 5.74 -1.80 59.37
CA ALA A 597 4.70 -2.07 60.37
C ALA A 597 3.27 -1.55 60.17
N SER A 598 2.41 -2.52 59.89
CA SER A 598 0.96 -2.56 60.17
C SER A 598 0.66 -2.42 61.69
N PRO A 599 -0.60 -2.17 62.14
CA PRO A 599 -1.76 -3.04 61.94
C PRO A 599 -3.11 -2.33 61.70
N GLY A 600 -4.07 -3.11 61.12
CA GLY A 600 -5.48 -2.77 61.07
C GLY A 600 -6.24 -2.82 62.41
N PRO A 601 -7.58 -2.74 62.51
CA PRO A 601 -8.55 -3.50 61.71
C PRO A 601 -9.87 -2.74 61.35
N THR A 602 -10.62 -3.40 60.49
CA THR A 602 -12.03 -3.35 60.12
C THR A 602 -13.07 -2.89 61.17
N PRO A 603 -14.35 -2.53 60.86
CA PRO A 603 -15.25 -3.31 60.01
C PRO A 603 -16.28 -2.53 59.15
N SER A 604 -16.83 -3.26 58.22
CA SER A 604 -18.08 -3.00 57.48
C SER A 604 -19.32 -2.99 58.40
N PRO A 605 -20.54 -2.49 57.95
CA PRO A 605 -21.41 -3.38 57.22
C PRO A 605 -22.38 -2.75 56.17
N SER A 606 -22.65 -3.57 55.17
CA SER A 606 -23.93 -3.92 54.53
C SER A 606 -25.00 -2.88 54.23
N SER A 607 -25.44 -2.86 52.98
CA SER A 607 -26.76 -3.32 52.55
C SER A 607 -27.00 -3.12 51.03
N GLU A 608 -27.12 -4.20 50.30
CA GLU A 608 -28.05 -4.37 49.17
C GLU A 608 -29.51 -4.39 49.75
N PRO A 609 -30.61 -4.40 48.95
CA PRO A 609 -30.79 -4.57 47.55
C PRO A 609 -31.94 -3.71 46.93
N LYS A 610 -32.13 -3.74 45.63
CA LYS A 610 -33.38 -4.05 44.88
C LYS A 610 -33.42 -3.52 43.46
N LYS A 611 -33.51 -4.45 42.53
CA LYS A 611 -34.31 -4.31 41.30
C LYS A 611 -35.80 -4.27 41.64
N PRO A 612 -36.71 -3.71 40.83
CA PRO A 612 -37.18 -4.40 39.63
C PRO A 612 -37.57 -3.48 38.47
N ALA A 613 -37.46 -4.04 37.29
CA ALA A 613 -38.50 -4.50 36.37
C ALA A 613 -39.18 -3.48 35.45
N THR A 614 -39.07 -3.81 34.16
CA THR A 614 -40.05 -3.81 33.07
C THR A 614 -40.67 -2.50 32.60
N SER A 615 -40.51 -2.27 31.31
CA SER A 615 -41.53 -2.33 30.24
C SER A 615 -41.08 -1.55 29.03
N THR A 616 -41.16 -2.14 27.96
CA THR A 616 -42.01 -2.32 26.76
C THR A 616 -41.51 -1.54 25.56
N ALA A 617 -41.19 -2.32 24.63
CA ALA A 617 -41.53 -2.35 23.18
C ALA A 617 -42.22 -1.13 22.56
N SER A 618 -41.75 -0.78 21.44
CA SER A 618 -42.47 -0.58 20.15
C SER A 618 -41.50 0.07 19.17
N SER A 619 -41.36 -0.39 18.08
CA SER A 619 -42.03 -0.78 16.87
C SER A 619 -41.42 -0.07 15.67
N LEU A 620 -40.92 -0.91 14.78
CA LEU A 620 -41.12 -0.86 13.34
C LEU A 620 -41.30 0.53 12.66
N HIS A 621 -40.36 0.81 11.75
CA HIS A 621 -40.86 1.27 10.42
C HIS A 621 -39.91 0.75 9.30
N ARG A 622 -40.44 -0.26 8.59
CA ARG A 622 -40.08 -0.61 7.23
C ARG A 622 -40.62 0.47 6.32
N GLN A 623 -39.84 1.00 5.42
CA GLN A 623 -40.38 1.52 4.15
C GLN A 623 -39.49 1.02 3.01
N ALA A 624 -40.12 0.18 2.20
CA ALA A 624 -39.74 -0.17 0.87
C ALA A 624 -39.92 1.00 -0.06
N VAL A 625 -38.96 1.30 -0.90
CA VAL A 625 -39.15 2.21 -2.05
C VAL A 625 -39.07 1.41 -3.32
N LYS A 626 -40.18 1.42 -4.01
CA LYS A 626 -40.44 0.89 -5.36
C LYS A 626 -39.75 1.79 -6.39
N SER A 627 -39.20 1.16 -7.41
CA SER A 627 -38.81 1.80 -8.67
C SER A 627 -40.03 2.14 -9.52
N PRO A 628 -40.02 3.23 -10.27
CA PRO A 628 -40.92 3.40 -11.41
C PRO A 628 -40.19 3.33 -12.77
N PRO A 629 -40.93 3.11 -13.85
CA PRO A 629 -40.43 2.66 -15.12
C PRO A 629 -40.07 3.78 -16.09
N ALA A 630 -39.34 3.40 -17.13
CA ALA A 630 -38.87 4.22 -18.23
C ALA A 630 -40.02 4.73 -19.10
N THR A 631 -39.89 5.97 -19.56
CA THR A 631 -40.50 6.43 -20.81
C THR A 631 -39.55 7.28 -21.62
N LEU A 632 -39.53 7.00 -22.90
CA LEU A 632 -38.85 7.61 -24.03
C LEU A 632 -39.41 9.00 -24.35
N SER A 633 -38.55 9.94 -24.81
CA SER A 633 -38.77 10.80 -25.98
C SER A 633 -37.64 11.86 -26.04
N ARG A 634 -36.81 11.89 -26.98
CA ARG A 634 -36.66 12.37 -28.35
C ARG A 634 -36.56 13.90 -28.51
N ASN A 635 -35.41 14.32 -29.12
CA ASN A 635 -35.13 15.51 -29.97
C ASN A 635 -35.07 16.89 -29.31
N SER A 636 -34.10 17.74 -29.54
CA SER A 636 -33.39 18.20 -30.74
C SER A 636 -32.53 19.43 -30.36
N SER A 637 -31.33 19.50 -30.93
CA SER A 637 -30.60 20.67 -31.47
C SER A 637 -30.98 22.11 -31.07
N HIS A 638 -29.99 22.93 -30.72
CA HIS A 638 -29.40 24.07 -31.43
C HIS A 638 -28.53 24.95 -30.51
N THR A 639 -27.34 25.12 -30.93
CA THR A 639 -26.46 26.29 -31.14
C THR A 639 -26.65 27.59 -30.36
N ALA A 640 -25.47 28.15 -30.08
CA ALA A 640 -25.06 29.56 -30.06
C ALA A 640 -25.07 30.27 -28.70
N SER A 641 -23.90 30.55 -28.21
CA SER A 641 -23.07 31.77 -28.28
C SER A 641 -23.45 32.91 -27.33
N VAL A 642 -22.44 33.36 -26.62
CA VAL A 642 -21.95 34.73 -26.40
C VAL A 642 -22.50 35.52 -25.20
N VAL A 643 -21.51 36.11 -24.51
CA VAL A 643 -21.39 37.42 -23.85
C VAL A 643 -21.41 37.45 -22.33
N ALA A 644 -20.27 37.86 -21.85
CA ALA A 644 -19.85 38.57 -20.66
C ALA A 644 -20.93 39.42 -19.96
N ASP A 645 -20.93 39.50 -18.67
CA ASP A 645 -20.54 40.71 -17.96
C ASP A 645 -20.50 40.53 -16.43
N SER A 646 -19.48 41.13 -15.89
CA SER A 646 -19.16 41.57 -14.54
C SER A 646 -20.31 41.65 -13.53
N PHE A 647 -19.98 41.27 -12.27
CA PHE A 647 -20.12 42.08 -11.07
C PHE A 647 -19.45 41.38 -9.86
N LEU A 648 -18.46 42.08 -9.30
CA LEU A 648 -17.95 41.84 -7.95
C LEU A 648 -18.92 42.42 -6.92
N PRO A 649 -18.96 41.88 -5.68
CA PRO A 649 -18.55 42.74 -4.58
C PRO A 649 -17.46 42.09 -3.71
N ALA A 650 -16.62 42.97 -3.19
CA ALA A 650 -15.61 42.73 -2.18
C ALA A 650 -16.23 42.20 -0.90
N ASP A 651 -15.57 41.20 -0.30
CA ASP A 651 -15.71 40.92 1.12
C ASP A 651 -14.28 40.66 1.68
N ASP A 652 -13.95 41.47 2.65
CA ASP A 652 -12.70 41.44 3.40
C ASP A 652 -12.70 40.19 4.29
N GLY A 653 -11.91 39.20 3.92
CA GLY A 653 -11.57 38.04 4.76
C GLY A 653 -10.07 37.98 4.89
N ASP A 654 -9.55 38.30 6.08
CA ASP A 654 -8.16 38.08 6.51
C ASP A 654 -7.75 36.63 6.26
N ASP A 655 -7.19 36.36 5.11
CA ASP A 655 -6.41 35.16 4.83
C ASP A 655 -4.97 35.45 5.26
N ALA A 656 -4.63 35.03 6.48
CA ALA A 656 -3.26 34.90 6.93
C ALA A 656 -2.60 33.78 6.12
N GLY A 657 -2.30 34.10 4.86
CA GLY A 657 -1.57 33.23 3.93
C GLY A 657 -0.31 32.71 4.58
N ASP A 658 -0.17 31.41 4.46
CA ASP A 658 0.90 30.58 5.01
C ASP A 658 2.27 31.18 4.59
N SER A 659 2.86 31.99 5.47
CA SER A 659 4.16 32.66 5.29
C SER A 659 5.32 31.68 5.02
N TRP A 660 5.02 30.38 5.05
CA TRP A 660 5.98 29.30 4.80
C TRP A 660 5.96 28.80 3.34
N GLY A 661 4.95 29.14 2.53
CA GLY A 661 4.90 28.80 1.11
C GLY A 661 6.11 29.34 0.33
N ASP A 662 6.55 30.53 0.68
CA ASP A 662 7.71 31.20 0.05
C ASP A 662 9.07 30.61 0.44
N MET A 663 9.13 29.76 1.49
CA MET A 663 10.39 29.13 1.87
C MET A 663 10.84 27.99 0.95
N ASN A 664 9.92 27.37 0.24
CA ASN A 664 10.27 26.29 -0.70
C ASN A 664 10.69 26.86 -2.07
N ASP A 665 10.09 27.96 -2.48
CA ASP A 665 10.39 28.59 -3.79
C ASP A 665 11.74 29.33 -3.80
N ASP A 666 12.19 29.83 -2.65
CA ASP A 666 13.51 30.48 -2.53
C ASP A 666 14.69 29.48 -2.55
N PHE A 667 14.45 28.18 -2.35
CA PHE A 667 15.48 27.15 -2.41
C PHE A 667 15.72 26.59 -3.82
N ASP A 668 14.73 26.69 -4.71
CA ASP A 668 14.82 26.20 -6.10
C ASP A 668 15.35 27.25 -7.10
N SER A 669 15.52 28.51 -6.68
CA SER A 669 15.91 29.59 -7.58
C SER A 669 17.41 29.94 -7.60
N PHE A 670 18.29 29.07 -7.08
CA PHE A 670 19.73 29.28 -7.09
C PHE A 670 20.48 28.53 -8.20
N ASP A 671 19.82 28.17 -9.30
CA ASP A 671 20.55 27.67 -10.47
C ASP A 671 20.06 28.38 -11.74
N SER A 672 20.73 29.50 -12.08
CA SER A 672 21.07 29.86 -13.45
C SER A 672 21.88 31.17 -13.52
N PRO A 673 23.06 31.11 -14.06
CA PRO A 673 23.52 32.17 -14.95
C PRO A 673 23.85 31.64 -16.34
N GLY A 674 23.13 32.20 -17.34
CA GLY A 674 23.64 32.69 -18.62
C GLY A 674 24.40 31.76 -19.53
N GLN A 675 23.74 31.56 -20.66
CA GLN A 675 24.23 31.05 -21.93
C GLN A 675 25.65 31.53 -22.33
N SER A 676 26.47 30.62 -22.86
CA SER A 676 26.94 30.66 -24.27
C SER A 676 27.82 29.48 -24.63
N SER A 677 27.42 28.88 -25.77
CA SER A 677 28.22 28.29 -26.87
C SER A 677 29.36 27.30 -26.64
N LYS A 678 29.10 26.09 -27.17
CA LYS A 678 29.95 25.25 -28.08
C LYS A 678 31.37 24.83 -27.67
N GLN A 679 31.52 23.57 -27.60
CA GLN A 679 32.41 22.66 -28.32
C GLN A 679 33.07 21.58 -27.47
N SER A 680 32.95 20.37 -27.99
CA SER A 680 33.59 19.11 -27.67
C SER A 680 35.04 19.19 -27.22
N THR A 681 35.37 18.35 -26.22
CA THR A 681 36.44 17.35 -26.33
C THR A 681 36.52 16.48 -25.05
N THR A 682 36.73 15.20 -25.27
CA THR A 682 37.14 14.15 -24.38
C THR A 682 38.26 14.55 -23.42
N THR A 683 38.18 14.15 -22.13
CA THR A 683 39.23 13.36 -21.43
C THR A 683 39.01 13.27 -19.91
N THR A 684 39.20 12.03 -19.41
CA THR A 684 39.77 11.60 -18.13
C THR A 684 39.16 12.05 -16.79
N ALA A 685 38.74 10.98 -16.07
CA ALA A 685 38.35 10.99 -14.68
C ALA A 685 39.42 11.61 -13.76
N SER A 686 38.98 12.54 -12.95
CA SER A 686 39.65 12.95 -11.72
C SER A 686 38.60 13.13 -10.65
N ALA A 687 38.90 12.59 -9.46
CA ALA A 687 38.05 12.63 -8.28
C ALA A 687 37.61 14.06 -7.98
N ALA A 688 36.32 14.31 -8.11
CA ALA A 688 35.72 15.58 -7.71
C ALA A 688 35.37 15.54 -6.22
N ALA A 689 35.79 16.58 -5.54
CA ALA A 689 35.40 16.95 -4.21
C ALA A 689 33.88 17.11 -4.14
N PHE A 690 33.28 16.75 -3.02
CA PHE A 690 31.88 16.96 -2.72
C PHE A 690 31.55 18.45 -2.84
N ASP A 691 30.71 18.78 -3.83
CA ASP A 691 30.04 20.06 -3.94
C ASP A 691 28.80 20.06 -3.03
N ASP A 692 28.56 21.19 -2.33
CA ASP A 692 27.55 21.36 -1.29
C ASP A 692 26.10 21.49 -1.84
N GLY A 693 25.78 20.83 -2.94
CA GLY A 693 24.45 20.71 -3.50
C GLY A 693 23.70 19.48 -2.98
N GLU A 694 22.38 19.48 -3.05
CA GLU A 694 21.49 18.40 -2.61
C GLU A 694 22.05 16.99 -2.85
N PRO A 695 21.95 16.07 -1.88
CA PRO A 695 22.43 14.72 -2.06
C PRO A 695 21.59 14.01 -3.12
N ASP A 696 22.19 13.76 -4.29
CA ASP A 696 21.63 12.93 -5.35
C ASP A 696 21.43 11.49 -4.87
N PHE A 697 20.20 11.19 -4.48
CA PHE A 697 19.81 9.87 -4.00
C PHE A 697 19.91 8.80 -5.09
N ALA A 698 19.65 9.16 -6.35
CA ALA A 698 19.76 8.23 -7.48
C ALA A 698 21.24 7.87 -7.74
N GLY A 699 22.14 8.83 -7.64
CA GLY A 699 23.58 8.61 -7.73
C GLY A 699 24.12 7.76 -6.55
N TRP A 700 23.58 7.93 -5.35
CA TRP A 700 23.97 7.13 -4.19
C TRP A 700 23.48 5.67 -4.28
N LEU A 701 22.26 5.42 -4.76
CA LEU A 701 21.72 4.08 -5.00
C LEU A 701 22.53 3.34 -6.09
N ALA A 702 22.89 4.04 -7.16
CA ALA A 702 23.73 3.49 -8.23
C ALA A 702 25.15 3.14 -7.74
N ALA A 703 25.71 3.92 -6.82
CA ALA A 703 27.02 3.65 -6.22
C ALA A 703 27.01 2.46 -5.24
N GLN A 704 25.89 2.17 -4.58
CA GLN A 704 25.75 0.99 -3.71
C GLN A 704 25.60 -0.32 -4.47
N SER A 705 24.94 -0.31 -5.63
CA SER A 705 24.77 -1.50 -6.47
C SER A 705 26.08 -2.03 -7.08
N GLN A 706 27.15 -1.23 -7.11
CA GLN A 706 28.46 -1.61 -7.67
C GLN A 706 29.47 -2.14 -6.65
N LYS A 707 29.16 -2.17 -5.35
CA LYS A 707 30.07 -2.73 -4.34
C LYS A 707 29.82 -4.23 -4.14
N LYS A 708 30.59 -5.07 -4.87
CA LYS A 708 30.77 -6.51 -4.54
C LYS A 708 31.54 -6.64 -3.22
N PRO A 709 31.19 -7.61 -2.34
CA PRO A 709 31.90 -7.79 -1.07
C PRO A 709 33.27 -8.42 -1.29
N THR A 710 34.33 -7.68 -1.00
CA THR A 710 35.67 -8.22 -0.84
C THR A 710 35.89 -8.61 0.63
N LYS A 711 36.02 -9.90 0.86
CA LYS A 711 36.46 -10.48 2.16
C LYS A 711 37.88 -10.04 2.49
N ALA A 712 38.05 -9.41 3.63
CA ALA A 712 39.35 -9.13 4.21
C ALA A 712 39.91 -10.36 4.94
N LEU A 713 41.19 -10.68 4.70
CA LEU A 713 42.02 -11.60 5.49
C LEU A 713 43.29 -10.90 5.94
N PRO A 714 43.93 -11.30 7.08
CA PRO A 714 44.77 -10.43 7.88
C PRO A 714 46.25 -10.41 7.47
N LYS A 715 46.95 -9.38 7.97
CA LYS A 715 48.34 -8.98 7.77
C LYS A 715 49.38 -10.03 8.19
N GLY A 716 50.43 -10.14 7.39
CA GLY A 716 51.74 -10.72 7.78
C GLY A 716 52.86 -10.42 6.79
N LEU A 717 53.70 -9.51 7.19
CA LEU A 717 55.14 -9.24 6.92
C LEU A 717 55.82 -9.53 5.56
N SER A 718 56.33 -8.45 4.99
CA SER A 718 57.70 -8.10 4.58
C SER A 718 58.27 -8.57 3.24
N LYS A 719 58.73 -7.53 2.52
CA LYS A 719 59.95 -7.27 1.75
C LYS A 719 60.17 -7.81 0.34
N SER A 720 60.22 -6.85 -0.54
CA SER A 720 61.30 -6.46 -1.51
C SER A 720 61.39 -7.15 -2.87
N SER A 721 61.44 -6.28 -3.86
CA SER A 721 62.29 -6.16 -5.06
C SER A 721 61.79 -6.71 -6.39
N ALA A 722 61.58 -5.75 -7.24
CA ALA A 722 62.12 -5.54 -8.60
C ALA A 722 61.80 -6.50 -9.75
N ALA A 723 61.11 -5.89 -10.73
CA ALA A 723 61.47 -5.81 -12.16
C ALA A 723 61.13 -6.96 -13.13
N LYS A 724 60.50 -6.46 -14.23
CA LYS A 724 60.54 -6.87 -15.64
C LYS A 724 59.45 -7.75 -16.23
N LYS A 725 58.67 -7.08 -17.10
CA LYS A 725 58.02 -7.67 -18.29
C LYS A 725 59.11 -8.18 -19.29
N PRO A 726 58.81 -9.00 -20.33
CA PRO A 726 57.64 -9.06 -21.18
C PRO A 726 57.29 -10.43 -21.82
N ALA A 727 56.15 -10.42 -22.53
CA ALA A 727 55.80 -11.08 -23.83
C ALA A 727 55.28 -12.52 -23.88
N ALA A 728 54.05 -12.62 -24.28
CA ALA A 728 53.48 -13.28 -25.47
C ALA A 728 53.48 -14.80 -25.68
N LYS A 729 52.27 -15.24 -26.08
CA LYS A 729 51.89 -16.37 -26.97
C LYS A 729 51.62 -17.75 -26.39
N SER A 730 50.43 -18.21 -26.53
CA SER A 730 49.77 -19.13 -27.50
C SER A 730 48.97 -20.26 -26.81
N ALA A 731 47.78 -20.39 -27.31
CA ALA A 731 46.84 -21.49 -27.40
C ALA A 731 47.26 -22.90 -26.95
N THR A 732 46.37 -23.61 -26.25
CA THR A 732 45.85 -24.92 -26.67
C THR A 732 44.66 -25.41 -25.86
N LYS A 733 43.88 -26.26 -26.50
CA LYS A 733 42.54 -26.80 -26.26
C LYS A 733 42.44 -27.86 -25.12
N PRO A 734 41.24 -28.44 -24.93
CA PRO A 734 40.70 -28.87 -23.63
C PRO A 734 40.88 -30.35 -23.32
N ILE A 735 40.77 -30.74 -22.04
CA ILE A 735 40.71 -32.13 -21.63
C ILE A 735 39.43 -32.39 -20.79
N ALA A 736 38.86 -33.55 -21.11
CA ALA A 736 37.56 -34.08 -20.82
C ALA A 736 37.24 -34.38 -19.34
N ALA A 737 35.95 -34.47 -19.10
CA ALA A 737 35.27 -34.92 -17.89
C ALA A 737 35.62 -36.34 -17.46
N LYS A 738 35.73 -36.58 -16.16
CA LYS A 738 35.61 -37.90 -15.54
C LYS A 738 34.30 -37.97 -14.74
N LYS A 739 33.46 -38.93 -15.14
CA LYS A 739 32.30 -39.44 -14.39
C LYS A 739 32.81 -40.23 -13.17
N ILE A 740 32.14 -40.06 -12.06
CA ILE A 740 32.22 -40.97 -10.91
C ILE A 740 30.83 -41.54 -10.69
N ASP A 741 30.70 -42.85 -10.90
CA ASP A 741 29.60 -43.71 -10.50
C ASP A 741 29.63 -43.92 -8.98
N MET A 742 28.45 -43.80 -8.34
CA MET A 742 28.24 -44.42 -7.01
C MET A 742 26.93 -45.17 -7.02
N LYS A 743 27.06 -46.50 -6.92
CA LYS A 743 25.97 -47.45 -6.63
C LYS A 743 25.62 -47.41 -5.14
N PRO A 744 24.38 -47.69 -4.77
CA PRO A 744 23.97 -47.79 -3.37
C PRO A 744 24.29 -49.15 -2.77
N LYS A 745 24.56 -49.13 -1.49
CA LYS A 745 24.75 -50.33 -0.66
C LYS A 745 23.55 -50.43 0.29
N GLU A 746 22.83 -51.56 0.15
CA GLU A 746 21.83 -52.05 1.11
C GLU A 746 22.53 -52.56 2.38
N THR A 747 21.96 -52.31 3.52
CA THR A 747 22.01 -53.16 4.71
C THR A 747 20.71 -52.95 5.52
N ASP A 748 20.12 -54.10 5.80
CA ASP A 748 18.96 -54.41 6.62
C ASP A 748 19.17 -54.11 8.12
N ASP A 749 18.05 -54.27 8.83
CA ASP A 749 17.78 -54.51 10.26
C ASP A 749 17.44 -53.27 11.10
N ASP A 750 16.23 -53.15 11.56
CA ASP A 750 15.31 -53.85 12.45
C ASP A 750 15.15 -53.08 13.80
N ASP A 751 13.93 -53.11 14.32
CA ASP A 751 13.48 -52.72 15.68
C ASP A 751 13.41 -51.21 16.06
N GLY A 752 12.28 -50.55 16.32
CA GLY A 752 11.24 -50.97 17.24
C GLY A 752 10.97 -49.85 18.26
N TRP A 753 9.65 -49.53 18.52
CA TRP A 753 9.12 -48.80 19.70
C TRP A 753 9.31 -47.24 19.71
N GLY A 754 8.39 -46.42 20.01
CA GLY A 754 7.06 -46.48 20.62
C GLY A 754 6.66 -45.06 21.07
N ASP A 755 5.41 -44.83 21.12
CA ASP A 755 4.53 -43.84 21.75
C ASP A 755 5.12 -42.64 22.52
N GLY A 756 4.47 -41.52 22.33
CA GLY A 756 4.23 -40.61 23.46
C GLY A 756 4.23 -39.10 23.16
N TRP A 757 3.03 -38.53 23.16
CA TRP A 757 2.60 -37.13 23.43
C TRP A 757 2.52 -36.19 22.27
#